data_7a9b47edec643b54cbf49ca3fc9adeee
#
_entry.id   7a9b47edec643b54cbf49ca3fc9adeee
#
_cell.length_a   1.000
_cell.length_b   1.000
_cell.length_c   1.000
_cell.angle_alpha   90.00
_cell.angle_beta   90.00
_cell.angle_gamma   90.00
#
_symmetry.space_group_name_H-M   'P 1'
#
loop_
_entity.id
_entity.type
_entity.pdbx_description
1 polymer ?
#
loop_
_entity_poly.entity_id
_entity_poly.type
_entity_poly.pdbx_seq_one_letter_code
_entity_poly.pdbx_strand_id
1 'polypeptide(L)'
;MQPKKPRFNPLILALALAAVLMVWSVLGGGSSSGGSSSMVYSTAVQYFENLQVTKFTLDLNTGVLTMTLKEGKLALPDPSSVSTVQSTGGLLSGMLSSSSSGSTGAEKNSDGTVTVRYKLPYASMFVKNVDSYIAAYDEANPDAPMEYDYTPLKESIPWMEILFYLAMLGCTGFLLFSMMRGGGAGGGTMNVGKARVKDERENKKTATFADVAGEDEEKEELKEVVEFLKSPDKFNTLGARIPHGVLLVGPPGTGKTLLARACAGEAGVPFYSISGSDFVEMYVGVGASRVRDLFDKAKKTMPCIIFIDEIDAVGRQRGAGLGGGHDEREQTLNQLLVEMDGFEANDGIIVMAATNRADILDKALLRPGRFDRQVYVGLPDVKGREEILKVHTKNKPLAPDVSLKVIAQRTAGFAGADLENLVNEAALLAARRSRKAITMEDIEEASMKVMAGPEKKSRVVTPEEKKLTAYHEAGHAVAGFYCKHHPRVHEITIIPRGQAGGYTMYLPEKDRSYVTKGEMFEDIVSSLGGRVAEQLILEDISTGASNDLQQATNIARQMITKYGFSERLGPVVYGTSQEETFLGRDLGQGKGYSETTAAEIDGEMRDIIDEAYETCRRTLTEHIDQLHALAKALMEREKLNEQQFNTIMAGGTLPPLEDVDAKQPEQTVQPAQPVETAEKAETAEHAEQAETAEQPTGQQPEQAPAPEQDAPEATE
;
A
#
# COMPACT_ATOMS: atom_id res chain seq x y z
N MET A 1 8.79 36.98 -23.34
CA MET A 1 7.91 36.27 -22.38
C MET A 1 7.05 37.27 -21.66
N GLN A 2 5.77 37.36 -22.00
CA GLN A 2 4.84 38.23 -21.29
C GLN A 2 4.29 37.51 -20.06
N PRO A 3 4.15 38.13 -18.89
CA PRO A 3 3.65 37.49 -17.69
C PRO A 3 2.15 37.19 -17.84
N LYS A 4 1.78 35.92 -17.63
CA LYS A 4 0.37 35.47 -17.59
C LYS A 4 -0.31 36.11 -16.39
N LYS A 5 -1.37 36.89 -16.64
CA LYS A 5 -2.25 37.43 -15.60
C LYS A 5 -2.88 36.26 -14.78
N PRO A 6 -2.94 36.37 -13.45
CA PRO A 6 -3.58 35.36 -12.63
C PRO A 6 -5.06 35.24 -13.00
N ARG A 7 -5.53 34.05 -13.42
CA ARG A 7 -6.94 33.76 -13.60
C ARG A 7 -7.54 33.54 -12.22
N PHE A 8 -8.29 34.51 -11.74
CA PHE A 8 -9.11 34.31 -10.54
C PHE A 8 -10.14 33.23 -10.81
N ASN A 9 -10.11 32.19 -9.98
CA ASN A 9 -11.07 31.09 -10.07
C ASN A 9 -12.36 31.54 -9.35
N PRO A 10 -13.50 31.73 -10.05
CA PRO A 10 -14.74 32.22 -9.44
C PRO A 10 -15.27 31.30 -8.34
N LEU A 11 -14.88 30.02 -8.35
CA LEU A 11 -15.22 29.05 -7.32
C LEU A 11 -14.56 29.35 -5.98
N ILE A 12 -13.31 29.86 -6.00
CA ILE A 12 -12.59 30.24 -4.77
C ILE A 12 -13.25 31.50 -4.16
N LEU A 13 -13.71 32.45 -5.00
CA LEU A 13 -14.42 33.60 -4.53
C LEU A 13 -15.78 33.24 -3.93
N ALA A 14 -16.53 32.33 -4.54
CA ALA A 14 -17.82 31.86 -4.03
C ALA A 14 -17.64 31.07 -2.71
N LEU A 15 -16.62 30.23 -2.60
CA LEU A 15 -16.29 29.52 -1.35
C LEU A 15 -15.82 30.46 -0.25
N ALA A 16 -15.04 31.49 -0.59
CA ALA A 16 -14.64 32.54 0.38
C ALA A 16 -15.84 33.33 0.87
N LEU A 17 -16.77 33.69 -0.02
CA LEU A 17 -18.00 34.40 0.35
C LEU A 17 -18.93 33.51 1.21
N ALA A 18 -19.08 32.25 0.86
CA ALA A 18 -19.84 31.28 1.66
C ALA A 18 -19.21 31.05 3.04
N ALA A 19 -17.89 30.99 3.13
CA ALA A 19 -17.18 30.86 4.40
C ALA A 19 -17.33 32.13 5.25
N VAL A 20 -17.29 33.33 4.67
CA VAL A 20 -17.54 34.59 5.37
C VAL A 20 -18.99 34.64 5.89
N LEU A 21 -19.97 34.19 5.08
CA LEU A 21 -21.37 34.15 5.49
C LEU A 21 -21.60 33.09 6.57
N MET A 22 -20.92 31.95 6.50
CA MET A 22 -20.98 30.90 7.53
C MET A 22 -20.35 31.36 8.84
N VAL A 23 -19.21 32.01 8.80
CA VAL A 23 -18.57 32.62 9.98
C VAL A 23 -19.45 33.72 10.55
N TRP A 24 -20.11 34.52 9.71
CA TRP A 24 -21.03 35.54 10.15
C TRP A 24 -22.33 35.01 10.77
N SER A 25 -22.87 33.86 10.26
CA SER A 25 -24.03 33.16 10.85
C SER A 25 -23.71 32.53 12.21
N VAL A 26 -22.48 32.06 12.39
CA VAL A 26 -22.00 31.46 13.65
C VAL A 26 -21.65 32.52 14.68
N LEU A 27 -21.09 33.65 14.24
CA LEU A 27 -20.77 34.80 15.10
C LEU A 27 -21.98 35.70 15.37
N GLY A 28 -22.99 35.75 14.49
CA GLY A 28 -24.24 36.50 14.66
C GLY A 28 -25.30 35.75 15.50
N GLY A 29 -25.17 34.44 15.63
CA GLY A 29 -25.96 33.63 16.56
C GLY A 29 -25.35 33.69 17.94
N GLY A 30 -25.53 34.84 18.63
CA GLY A 30 -25.11 34.99 20.01
C GLY A 30 -25.82 33.94 20.90
N SER A 31 -25.10 32.89 21.25
CA SER A 31 -25.45 32.04 22.37
C SER A 31 -25.32 32.92 23.62
N SER A 32 -26.46 33.35 24.15
CA SER A 32 -26.54 33.93 25.47
C SER A 32 -26.14 32.87 26.49
N SER A 33 -24.87 32.85 26.88
CA SER A 33 -24.43 32.14 28.06
C SER A 33 -25.14 32.80 29.25
N GLY A 34 -25.95 31.99 29.98
CA GLY A 34 -26.68 32.42 31.12
C GLY A 34 -25.78 33.00 32.20
N GLY A 35 -25.81 34.35 32.37
CA GLY A 35 -25.42 34.98 33.59
C GLY A 35 -26.48 34.66 34.64
N SER A 36 -26.07 34.09 35.78
CA SER A 36 -26.97 33.81 36.93
C SER A 36 -27.57 35.12 37.41
N SER A 37 -28.82 35.38 37.04
CA SER A 37 -29.63 36.41 37.73
C SER A 37 -29.96 35.84 39.12
N SER A 38 -29.69 36.64 40.14
CA SER A 38 -30.00 36.30 41.55
C SER A 38 -31.51 36.13 41.86
N MET A 39 -32.37 36.32 40.87
CA MET A 39 -33.81 36.21 40.97
C MET A 39 -34.35 35.08 40.10
N VAL A 40 -35.12 34.15 40.70
CA VAL A 40 -35.73 32.99 40.01
C VAL A 40 -37.19 33.35 39.69
N TYR A 41 -37.80 32.73 38.68
CA TYR A 41 -39.18 32.95 38.26
C TYR A 41 -40.16 32.75 39.41
N SER A 42 -39.99 31.75 40.27
CA SER A 42 -40.80 31.49 41.45
C SER A 42 -40.78 32.66 42.44
N THR A 43 -39.64 33.33 42.62
CA THR A 43 -39.50 34.50 43.48
C THR A 43 -40.26 35.71 42.91
N ALA A 44 -40.21 35.89 41.58
CA ALA A 44 -41.01 36.95 40.95
C ALA A 44 -42.50 36.75 41.13
N VAL A 45 -43.00 35.48 40.99
CA VAL A 45 -44.39 35.15 41.24
C VAL A 45 -44.78 35.33 42.71
N GLN A 46 -43.89 34.94 43.65
CA GLN A 46 -44.16 35.15 45.11
C GLN A 46 -44.32 36.63 45.49
N TYR A 47 -43.71 37.57 44.81
CA TYR A 47 -43.95 39.01 45.03
C TYR A 47 -45.41 39.40 44.66
N PHE A 48 -45.94 38.84 43.59
CA PHE A 48 -47.34 39.03 43.21
C PHE A 48 -48.30 38.35 44.24
N GLU A 49 -48.04 37.11 44.63
CA GLU A 49 -48.85 36.36 45.61
C GLU A 49 -48.89 37.02 47.01
N ASN A 50 -47.75 37.65 47.36
CA ASN A 50 -47.69 38.36 48.67
C ASN A 50 -48.16 39.83 48.59
N LEU A 51 -48.77 40.26 47.47
CA LEU A 51 -49.35 41.59 47.29
C LEU A 51 -48.32 42.73 47.44
N GLN A 52 -47.02 42.43 47.04
CA GLN A 52 -45.97 43.42 47.20
C GLN A 52 -45.69 44.21 45.88
N VAL A 53 -46.26 43.75 44.76
CA VAL A 53 -46.14 44.46 43.47
C VAL A 53 -47.20 45.55 43.36
N THR A 54 -46.80 46.80 43.25
CA THR A 54 -47.71 47.93 43.11
C THR A 54 -47.94 48.35 41.67
N LYS A 55 -46.94 48.15 40.85
CA LYS A 55 -46.97 48.50 39.43
C LYS A 55 -46.09 47.55 38.63
N PHE A 56 -46.55 47.11 37.46
CA PHE A 56 -45.68 46.41 36.54
C PHE A 56 -45.90 46.81 35.08
N THR A 57 -44.85 46.68 34.26
CA THR A 57 -44.93 46.79 32.81
C THR A 57 -44.24 45.58 32.18
N LEU A 58 -44.88 44.96 31.19
CA LEU A 58 -44.34 43.82 30.45
C LEU A 58 -44.15 44.18 29.00
N ASP A 59 -42.90 44.17 28.58
CA ASP A 59 -42.53 44.29 27.16
C ASP A 59 -42.68 42.95 26.44
N LEU A 60 -43.70 42.81 25.61
CA LEU A 60 -44.00 41.59 24.88
C LEU A 60 -42.97 41.28 23.80
N ASN A 61 -42.13 42.22 23.33
CA ASN A 61 -41.12 42.02 22.34
C ASN A 61 -39.84 41.42 22.92
N THR A 62 -39.45 41.85 24.12
CA THR A 62 -38.22 41.41 24.80
C THR A 62 -38.43 40.38 25.88
N GLY A 63 -39.70 40.26 26.37
CA GLY A 63 -40.05 39.43 27.49
C GLY A 63 -39.57 39.97 28.83
N VAL A 64 -39.27 41.24 28.93
CA VAL A 64 -38.82 41.88 30.17
C VAL A 64 -40.00 42.40 30.97
N LEU A 65 -40.14 41.86 32.20
CA LEU A 65 -41.05 42.32 33.21
C LEU A 65 -40.36 43.33 34.11
N THR A 66 -40.87 44.58 34.17
CA THR A 66 -40.45 45.60 35.11
C THR A 66 -41.54 45.75 36.19
N MET A 67 -41.21 45.49 37.45
CA MET A 67 -42.14 45.54 38.55
C MET A 67 -41.63 46.44 39.68
N THR A 68 -42.49 47.19 40.28
CA THR A 68 -42.22 48.06 41.44
C THR A 68 -42.75 47.39 42.69
N LEU A 69 -41.84 47.13 43.65
CA LEU A 69 -42.09 46.37 44.88
C LEU A 69 -42.14 47.30 46.07
N LYS A 70 -43.19 47.07 46.99
CA LYS A 70 -43.26 47.71 48.27
C LYS A 70 -42.75 46.76 49.38
N GLU A 71 -42.40 47.29 50.55
CA GLU A 71 -42.03 46.49 51.71
C GLU A 71 -43.20 45.54 52.12
N GLY A 72 -42.87 44.27 52.41
CA GLY A 72 -43.85 43.25 52.74
C GLY A 72 -43.19 42.00 53.33
N LYS A 73 -43.87 40.85 53.18
CA LYS A 73 -43.44 39.55 53.74
C LYS A 73 -42.07 39.03 53.15
N LEU A 74 -41.79 39.34 51.94
CA LEU A 74 -40.50 38.99 51.30
C LEU A 74 -39.59 40.22 51.41
N ALA A 75 -38.27 39.97 51.63
CA ALA A 75 -37.27 41.00 51.66
C ALA A 75 -37.10 41.59 50.25
N LEU A 76 -36.97 42.90 50.13
CA LEU A 76 -36.70 43.56 48.84
C LEU A 76 -35.30 43.18 48.33
N PRO A 77 -35.12 43.01 47.05
CA PRO A 77 -33.81 42.69 46.46
C PRO A 77 -32.83 43.86 46.72
N ASP A 78 -31.63 43.50 47.18
CA ASP A 78 -30.59 44.51 47.47
C ASP A 78 -30.03 45.08 46.17
N PRO A 79 -30.13 46.42 45.96
CA PRO A 79 -29.59 47.05 44.76
C PRO A 79 -28.10 46.87 44.54
N SER A 80 -27.34 46.56 45.61
CA SER A 80 -25.88 46.38 45.54
C SER A 80 -25.43 44.97 45.08
N SER A 81 -26.36 44.01 44.99
CA SER A 81 -26.03 42.63 44.63
C SER A 81 -26.10 42.34 43.13
N VAL A 82 -26.41 43.28 42.27
CA VAL A 82 -26.57 43.09 40.84
C VAL A 82 -25.36 43.66 40.11
N SER A 83 -24.43 42.80 39.70
CA SER A 83 -23.22 43.15 38.97
C SER A 83 -23.53 43.68 37.58
N THR A 84 -23.13 44.91 37.29
CA THR A 84 -23.08 45.48 35.93
C THR A 84 -22.00 44.75 35.10
N VAL A 85 -22.39 43.95 34.13
CA VAL A 85 -21.42 43.42 33.13
C VAL A 85 -21.09 44.54 32.15
N GLN A 86 -19.89 45.10 32.26
CA GLN A 86 -19.30 45.97 31.22
C GLN A 86 -18.95 45.11 30.01
N SER A 87 -19.62 45.33 28.89
CA SER A 87 -19.23 44.75 27.60
C SER A 87 -18.02 45.54 27.05
N THR A 88 -16.87 44.86 26.96
CA THR A 88 -15.72 45.31 26.17
C THR A 88 -16.09 45.26 24.68
N GLY A 89 -16.48 46.39 24.15
CA GLY A 89 -16.83 46.56 22.74
C GLY A 89 -15.60 46.66 21.87
N GLY A 90 -15.52 45.79 20.85
CA GLY A 90 -14.58 45.90 19.74
C GLY A 90 -14.93 47.09 18.81
N LEU A 91 -13.94 47.61 18.15
CA LEU A 91 -13.87 48.87 17.36
C LEU A 91 -14.88 49.05 16.21
N LEU A 92 -15.88 48.22 16.03
CA LEU A 92 -16.89 48.31 14.96
C LEU A 92 -18.33 48.57 15.45
N SER A 93 -18.57 48.71 16.76
CA SER A 93 -19.89 48.95 17.34
C SER A 93 -20.38 50.38 17.29
N GLY A 94 -19.58 51.30 16.79
CA GLY A 94 -19.85 52.74 16.85
C GLY A 94 -20.80 53.29 15.79
N MET A 95 -21.25 52.51 14.80
CA MET A 95 -22.00 53.08 13.65
C MET A 95 -23.46 52.63 13.52
N LEU A 96 -23.98 51.74 14.39
CA LEU A 96 -25.35 51.19 14.25
C LEU A 96 -26.00 50.85 15.61
N SER A 97 -25.99 51.77 16.57
CA SER A 97 -26.74 51.55 17.79
C SER A 97 -27.57 52.71 18.24
N SER A 98 -28.80 52.70 17.81
CA SER A 98 -29.89 53.28 18.55
C SER A 98 -30.91 52.17 18.90
N SER A 99 -30.72 51.41 19.98
CA SER A 99 -31.78 50.70 20.70
C SER A 99 -31.25 50.20 22.03
N SER A 100 -31.94 50.67 23.08
CA SER A 100 -31.79 50.42 24.47
C SER A 100 -31.48 48.99 24.89
N SER A 101 -30.34 48.78 25.54
CA SER A 101 -29.97 47.55 26.24
C SER A 101 -30.82 47.38 27.51
N GLY A 102 -31.71 46.38 27.55
CA GLY A 102 -32.41 45.95 28.75
C GLY A 102 -31.47 45.24 29.72
N SER A 103 -30.91 45.96 30.69
CA SER A 103 -30.19 45.36 31.82
C SER A 103 -31.15 44.93 32.91
N THR A 104 -30.99 43.70 33.42
CA THR A 104 -31.60 43.23 34.68
C THR A 104 -30.97 44.02 35.83
N GLY A 105 -31.76 44.79 36.56
CA GLY A 105 -31.27 45.61 37.67
C GLY A 105 -32.39 45.96 38.66
N ALA A 106 -32.05 46.14 39.92
CA ALA A 106 -32.95 46.69 40.92
C ALA A 106 -32.56 48.12 41.22
N GLU A 107 -33.51 49.03 41.19
CA GLU A 107 -33.31 50.45 41.44
C GLU A 107 -34.22 50.93 42.61
N LYS A 108 -33.64 51.61 43.59
CA LYS A 108 -34.41 52.07 44.75
C LYS A 108 -34.98 53.47 44.44
N ASN A 109 -36.30 53.60 44.52
CA ASN A 109 -37.01 54.84 44.30
C ASN A 109 -36.98 55.75 45.54
N SER A 110 -37.21 57.04 45.34
CA SER A 110 -37.23 58.03 46.39
C SER A 110 -38.37 57.85 47.43
N ASP A 111 -39.39 57.06 47.11
CA ASP A 111 -40.57 56.73 47.94
C ASP A 111 -40.41 55.42 48.77
N GLY A 112 -39.19 54.82 48.74
CA GLY A 112 -38.90 53.63 49.50
C GLY A 112 -39.24 52.31 48.73
N THR A 113 -39.82 52.40 47.53
CA THR A 113 -40.10 51.21 46.68
C THR A 113 -38.87 50.81 45.88
N VAL A 114 -38.79 49.56 45.41
CA VAL A 114 -37.70 49.05 44.58
C VAL A 114 -38.25 48.60 43.22
N THR A 115 -37.72 49.19 42.15
CA THR A 115 -38.05 48.76 40.79
C THR A 115 -37.11 47.68 40.35
N VAL A 116 -37.66 46.52 39.94
CA VAL A 116 -36.91 45.34 39.50
C VAL A 116 -37.23 45.00 38.05
N ARG A 117 -36.20 44.74 37.23
CA ARG A 117 -36.34 44.26 35.87
C ARG A 117 -35.98 42.77 35.82
N TYR A 118 -36.92 41.94 35.36
CA TYR A 118 -36.74 40.49 35.25
C TYR A 118 -37.14 39.99 33.87
N LYS A 119 -36.27 39.22 33.23
CA LYS A 119 -36.58 38.62 31.94
C LYS A 119 -37.33 37.30 32.15
N LEU A 120 -38.60 37.29 31.76
CA LEU A 120 -39.45 36.09 31.84
C LEU A 120 -38.96 35.01 30.85
N PRO A 121 -38.86 33.75 31.30
CA PRO A 121 -38.56 32.63 30.40
C PRO A 121 -39.64 32.46 29.32
N TYR A 122 -40.91 32.66 29.69
CA TYR A 122 -42.09 32.57 28.80
C TYR A 122 -43.10 33.66 29.17
N ALA A 123 -43.11 34.76 28.46
CA ALA A 123 -44.05 35.88 28.71
C ALA A 123 -45.51 35.44 28.57
N SER A 124 -45.83 34.54 27.63
CA SER A 124 -47.19 34.03 27.40
C SER A 124 -47.77 33.23 28.61
N MET A 125 -46.90 32.58 29.39
CA MET A 125 -47.31 31.82 30.57
C MET A 125 -47.60 32.75 31.76
N PHE A 126 -46.82 33.83 31.88
CA PHE A 126 -47.02 34.86 32.88
C PHE A 126 -48.35 35.60 32.64
N VAL A 127 -48.60 36.04 31.39
CA VAL A 127 -49.82 36.74 31.01
C VAL A 127 -51.09 35.97 31.32
N LYS A 128 -51.08 34.63 31.18
CA LYS A 128 -52.24 33.78 31.51
C LYS A 128 -52.59 33.74 32.98
N ASN A 129 -51.60 33.94 33.86
CA ASN A 129 -51.79 33.76 35.32
C ASN A 129 -51.82 35.10 36.05
N VAL A 130 -51.39 36.22 35.45
CA VAL A 130 -51.22 37.49 36.11
C VAL A 130 -52.58 38.15 36.51
N ASP A 131 -53.62 37.92 35.71
CA ASP A 131 -54.99 38.44 36.03
C ASP A 131 -55.49 38.03 37.38
N SER A 132 -55.18 36.81 37.83
CA SER A 132 -55.56 36.31 39.20
C SER A 132 -54.80 37.07 40.32
N TYR A 133 -53.54 37.48 40.03
CA TYR A 133 -52.74 38.23 40.99
C TYR A 133 -53.16 39.69 41.05
N ILE A 134 -53.54 40.29 39.89
CA ILE A 134 -54.13 41.64 39.86
C ILE A 134 -55.40 41.70 40.64
N ALA A 135 -56.34 40.80 40.40
CA ALA A 135 -57.62 40.71 41.09
C ALA A 135 -57.44 40.56 42.63
N ALA A 136 -56.50 39.72 43.06
CA ALA A 136 -56.22 39.53 44.52
C ALA A 136 -55.59 40.75 45.14
N TYR A 137 -54.78 41.52 44.41
CA TYR A 137 -54.19 42.76 44.90
C TYR A 137 -55.22 43.86 45.01
N ASP A 138 -56.09 44.04 44.00
CA ASP A 138 -57.10 45.05 43.94
C ASP A 138 -58.18 44.80 45.00
N GLU A 139 -58.57 43.57 45.30
CA GLU A 139 -59.45 43.19 46.38
C GLU A 139 -58.88 43.57 47.76
N ALA A 140 -57.54 43.40 47.90
CA ALA A 140 -56.84 43.74 49.15
C ALA A 140 -56.56 45.24 49.34
N ASN A 141 -56.52 46.05 48.23
CA ASN A 141 -56.17 47.46 48.22
C ASN A 141 -57.16 48.27 47.33
N PRO A 142 -58.45 48.41 47.74
CA PRO A 142 -59.49 49.06 46.91
C PRO A 142 -59.26 50.53 46.62
N ASP A 143 -58.51 51.23 47.46
CA ASP A 143 -58.18 52.65 47.28
C ASP A 143 -56.94 52.91 46.38
N ALA A 144 -56.20 51.84 46.08
CA ALA A 144 -54.96 51.94 45.28
C ALA A 144 -54.76 50.68 44.41
N PRO A 145 -55.55 50.49 43.32
CA PRO A 145 -55.45 49.33 42.46
C PRO A 145 -54.08 49.22 41.77
N MET A 146 -53.74 48.01 41.38
CA MET A 146 -52.46 47.72 40.71
C MET A 146 -52.40 48.41 39.35
N GLU A 147 -51.35 49.19 39.10
CA GLU A 147 -51.09 49.76 37.77
C GLU A 147 -50.32 48.77 36.91
N TYR A 148 -50.80 48.51 35.71
CA TYR A 148 -50.06 47.66 34.76
C TYR A 148 -50.22 48.12 33.30
N ASP A 149 -49.20 47.80 32.47
CA ASP A 149 -49.18 48.09 31.06
C ASP A 149 -48.43 47.01 30.27
N TYR A 150 -48.86 46.80 29.02
CA TYR A 150 -48.26 45.87 28.09
C TYR A 150 -47.75 46.63 26.86
N THR A 151 -46.41 46.54 26.57
CA THR A 151 -45.88 47.14 25.36
C THR A 151 -46.27 46.26 24.15
N PRO A 152 -46.94 46.78 23.10
CA PRO A 152 -47.43 45.98 21.99
C PRO A 152 -46.31 45.43 21.14
N LEU A 153 -46.53 44.29 20.50
CA LEU A 153 -45.59 43.67 19.53
C LEU A 153 -45.39 44.61 18.34
N LYS A 154 -44.17 45.00 18.10
CA LYS A 154 -43.80 45.72 16.88
C LYS A 154 -43.70 44.69 15.73
N GLU A 155 -44.56 44.77 14.73
CA GLU A 155 -44.39 44.06 13.47
C GLU A 155 -43.20 44.69 12.72
N SER A 156 -42.03 44.12 12.86
CA SER A 156 -40.86 44.45 12.05
C SER A 156 -40.87 43.54 10.85
N ILE A 157 -40.98 44.11 9.65
CA ILE A 157 -40.76 43.36 8.41
C ILE A 157 -39.29 42.88 8.44
N PRO A 158 -39.02 41.57 8.34
CA PRO A 158 -37.64 41.05 8.47
C PRO A 158 -36.83 41.31 7.20
N TRP A 159 -36.48 42.58 6.95
CA TRP A 159 -35.72 43.00 5.76
C TRP A 159 -34.40 42.24 5.63
N MET A 160 -33.79 41.84 6.72
CA MET A 160 -32.54 41.05 6.70
C MET A 160 -32.76 39.63 6.17
N GLU A 161 -33.89 39.00 6.51
CA GLU A 161 -34.25 37.67 5.99
C GLU A 161 -34.58 37.75 4.49
N ILE A 162 -35.34 38.76 4.07
CA ILE A 162 -35.65 39.01 2.67
C ILE A 162 -34.38 39.27 1.86
N LEU A 163 -33.45 40.03 2.37
CA LEU A 163 -32.15 40.31 1.73
C LEU A 163 -31.28 39.05 1.65
N PHE A 164 -31.34 38.20 2.67
CA PHE A 164 -30.67 36.90 2.68
C PHE A 164 -31.23 35.94 1.60
N TYR A 165 -32.57 35.83 1.49
CA TYR A 165 -33.20 35.03 0.44
C TYR A 165 -32.94 35.57 -0.96
N LEU A 166 -32.92 36.87 -1.16
CA LEU A 166 -32.55 37.52 -2.44
C LEU A 166 -31.08 37.29 -2.78
N ALA A 167 -30.17 37.34 -1.82
CA ALA A 167 -28.75 37.02 -2.01
C ALA A 167 -28.54 35.57 -2.34
N MET A 168 -29.26 34.64 -1.67
CA MET A 168 -29.22 33.21 -1.95
C MET A 168 -29.79 32.88 -3.32
N LEU A 169 -30.89 33.51 -3.73
CA LEU A 169 -31.48 33.37 -5.07
C LEU A 169 -30.54 33.90 -6.17
N GLY A 170 -29.89 35.05 -5.91
CA GLY A 170 -28.87 35.65 -6.78
C GLY A 170 -27.63 34.72 -6.92
N CYS A 171 -27.17 34.14 -5.82
CA CYS A 171 -26.05 33.20 -5.82
C CYS A 171 -26.40 31.90 -6.57
N THR A 172 -27.59 31.36 -6.34
CA THR A 172 -28.10 30.17 -7.07
C THR A 172 -28.28 30.45 -8.56
N GLY A 173 -28.85 31.61 -8.91
CA GLY A 173 -28.99 32.06 -10.28
C GLY A 173 -27.64 32.28 -10.97
N PHE A 174 -26.65 32.83 -10.26
CA PHE A 174 -25.27 32.99 -10.76
C PHE A 174 -24.57 31.63 -10.93
N LEU A 175 -24.76 30.69 -10.03
CA LEU A 175 -24.25 29.30 -10.17
C LEU A 175 -24.86 28.61 -11.38
N LEU A 176 -26.19 28.67 -11.56
CA LEU A 176 -26.87 28.12 -12.71
C LEU A 176 -26.44 28.81 -14.03
N PHE A 177 -26.30 30.13 -14.03
CA PHE A 177 -25.79 30.89 -15.17
C PHE A 177 -24.32 30.56 -15.47
N SER A 178 -23.50 30.37 -14.44
CA SER A 178 -22.10 29.93 -14.58
C SER A 178 -22.01 28.52 -15.15
N MET A 179 -22.89 27.58 -14.71
CA MET A 179 -23.00 26.23 -15.29
C MET A 179 -23.47 26.27 -16.74
N MET A 180 -24.46 27.10 -17.10
CA MET A 180 -24.95 27.25 -18.48
C MET A 180 -23.94 27.95 -19.40
N ARG A 181 -23.18 28.94 -18.90
CA ARG A 181 -22.17 29.65 -19.67
C ARG A 181 -20.84 28.90 -19.77
N GLY A 182 -20.58 27.96 -18.84
CA GLY A 182 -19.46 27.04 -18.89
C GLY A 182 -19.61 25.88 -19.89
N GLY A 183 -20.80 25.67 -20.45
CA GLY A 183 -21.11 24.60 -21.40
C GLY A 183 -20.58 24.77 -22.82
N GLY A 184 -19.80 25.83 -23.11
CA GLY A 184 -19.38 26.18 -24.47
C GLY A 184 -17.88 26.19 -24.76
N ALA A 185 -17.00 25.85 -23.81
CA ALA A 185 -15.56 25.74 -24.09
C ALA A 185 -14.84 24.86 -23.01
N GLY A 186 -14.72 23.57 -23.28
CA GLY A 186 -13.86 22.64 -22.54
C GLY A 186 -14.58 21.94 -21.38
N GLY A 187 -15.25 20.84 -21.68
CA GLY A 187 -15.87 19.94 -20.74
C GLY A 187 -14.94 19.43 -19.67
N GLY A 188 -14.94 20.09 -18.53
CA GLY A 188 -14.42 19.60 -17.27
C GLY A 188 -15.53 18.98 -16.44
N THR A 189 -16.41 18.18 -17.03
CA THR A 189 -17.21 17.24 -16.26
C THR A 189 -16.25 16.32 -15.53
N MET A 190 -16.47 16.13 -14.23
CA MET A 190 -15.70 15.19 -13.41
C MET A 190 -15.48 13.89 -14.22
N ASN A 191 -14.23 13.68 -14.66
CA ASN A 191 -13.82 12.48 -15.39
C ASN A 191 -13.71 11.27 -14.45
N VAL A 192 -14.68 11.07 -13.57
CA VAL A 192 -14.69 9.99 -12.57
C VAL A 192 -14.83 8.62 -13.27
N GLY A 193 -15.41 8.56 -14.45
CA GLY A 193 -15.62 7.31 -15.19
C GLY A 193 -14.60 7.02 -16.30
N LYS A 194 -13.58 7.87 -16.51
CA LYS A 194 -12.59 7.60 -17.56
C LYS A 194 -11.42 6.78 -16.99
N ALA A 195 -11.06 5.73 -17.73
CA ALA A 195 -9.91 4.91 -17.40
C ALA A 195 -8.62 5.75 -17.46
N ARG A 196 -7.81 5.70 -16.40
CA ARG A 196 -6.44 6.25 -16.39
C ARG A 196 -5.51 5.26 -17.08
N VAL A 197 -5.67 5.09 -18.38
CA VAL A 197 -4.84 4.18 -19.17
C VAL A 197 -3.48 4.83 -19.38
N LYS A 198 -2.41 4.12 -19.06
CA LYS A 198 -1.06 4.50 -19.45
C LYS A 198 -0.90 4.16 -20.93
N ASP A 199 -0.88 5.17 -21.80
CA ASP A 199 -0.53 5.02 -23.21
C ASP A 199 0.97 5.15 -23.34
N GLU A 200 1.65 4.05 -23.64
CA GLU A 200 3.12 4.03 -23.73
C GLU A 200 3.68 4.52 -25.09
N ARG A 201 2.83 5.02 -25.99
CA ARG A 201 3.32 5.63 -27.26
C ARG A 201 4.24 6.84 -27.05
N GLU A 202 4.18 7.50 -25.88
CA GLU A 202 5.03 8.65 -25.56
C GLU A 202 6.44 8.23 -25.09
N ASN A 203 6.66 6.97 -24.71
CA ASN A 203 7.96 6.49 -24.29
C ASN A 203 8.78 5.96 -25.49
N LYS A 204 9.83 6.66 -25.83
CA LYS A 204 10.74 6.38 -26.97
C LYS A 204 11.52 5.05 -26.90
N LYS A 205 11.32 4.22 -25.88
CA LYS A 205 11.91 2.87 -25.78
C LYS A 205 10.81 1.88 -25.40
N THR A 206 10.23 1.26 -26.42
CA THR A 206 9.38 0.08 -26.26
C THR A 206 10.28 -1.12 -25.93
N ALA A 207 9.97 -1.86 -24.86
CA ALA A 207 10.63 -3.12 -24.54
C ALA A 207 10.35 -4.15 -25.64
N THR A 208 11.33 -4.98 -25.98
CA THR A 208 11.23 -6.07 -26.97
C THR A 208 11.59 -7.39 -26.30
N PHE A 209 11.43 -8.52 -26.97
CA PHE A 209 11.85 -9.83 -26.45
C PHE A 209 13.37 -9.91 -26.19
N ALA A 210 14.17 -9.03 -26.78
CA ALA A 210 15.59 -8.92 -26.47
C ALA A 210 15.88 -8.31 -25.08
N ASP A 211 14.91 -7.60 -24.51
CA ASP A 211 15.01 -7.03 -23.16
C ASP A 211 14.49 -7.99 -22.08
N VAL A 212 13.86 -9.11 -22.48
CA VAL A 212 13.38 -10.18 -21.60
C VAL A 212 14.42 -11.29 -21.61
N ALA A 213 15.06 -11.53 -20.49
CA ALA A 213 16.04 -12.59 -20.30
C ALA A 213 15.41 -13.82 -19.67
N GLY A 214 15.85 -15.00 -20.08
CA GLY A 214 15.20 -16.26 -19.71
C GLY A 214 13.84 -16.42 -20.38
N GLU A 215 13.02 -17.36 -19.91
CA GLU A 215 11.63 -17.57 -20.37
C GLU A 215 11.54 -17.85 -21.88
N ASP A 216 12.46 -18.68 -22.39
CA ASP A 216 12.56 -18.93 -23.83
C ASP A 216 11.30 -19.61 -24.38
N GLU A 217 10.68 -20.51 -23.61
CA GLU A 217 9.44 -21.23 -23.93
C GLU A 217 8.23 -20.29 -23.95
N GLU A 218 8.11 -19.41 -22.95
CA GLU A 218 7.03 -18.41 -22.87
C GLU A 218 7.13 -17.37 -23.99
N LYS A 219 8.37 -16.98 -24.35
CA LYS A 219 8.60 -16.12 -25.51
C LYS A 219 8.18 -16.80 -26.81
N GLU A 220 8.46 -18.09 -26.98
CA GLU A 220 8.05 -18.85 -28.16
C GLU A 220 6.53 -18.92 -28.31
N GLU A 221 5.81 -19.20 -27.20
CA GLU A 221 4.34 -19.17 -27.20
C GLU A 221 3.77 -17.80 -27.59
N LEU A 222 4.41 -16.73 -27.11
CA LEU A 222 3.96 -15.38 -27.42
C LEU A 222 4.39 -14.89 -28.82
N LYS A 223 5.37 -15.50 -29.47
CA LYS A 223 5.72 -15.19 -30.85
C LYS A 223 4.56 -15.44 -31.82
N GLU A 224 3.72 -16.45 -31.55
CA GLU A 224 2.51 -16.67 -32.36
C GLU A 224 1.56 -15.48 -32.29
N VAL A 225 1.41 -14.89 -31.09
CA VAL A 225 0.58 -13.69 -30.84
C VAL A 225 1.17 -12.49 -31.60
N VAL A 226 2.48 -12.32 -31.52
CA VAL A 226 3.21 -11.27 -32.26
C VAL A 226 3.06 -11.43 -33.77
N GLU A 227 3.24 -12.65 -34.29
CA GLU A 227 3.11 -12.94 -35.73
C GLU A 227 1.71 -12.66 -36.24
N PHE A 228 0.68 -13.00 -35.44
CA PHE A 228 -0.68 -12.66 -35.76
C PHE A 228 -0.92 -11.14 -35.84
N LEU A 229 -0.49 -10.39 -34.83
CA LEU A 229 -0.64 -8.92 -34.82
C LEU A 229 0.10 -8.25 -35.98
N LYS A 230 1.21 -8.84 -36.47
CA LYS A 230 1.97 -8.37 -37.65
C LYS A 230 1.32 -8.77 -38.97
N SER A 231 0.71 -9.95 -39.06
CA SER A 231 0.22 -10.55 -40.31
C SER A 231 -1.00 -11.41 -40.10
N PRO A 232 -2.18 -10.82 -39.77
CA PRO A 232 -3.41 -11.55 -39.48
C PRO A 232 -3.92 -12.39 -40.67
N ASP A 233 -3.69 -11.94 -41.89
CA ASP A 233 -4.19 -12.61 -43.13
C ASP A 233 -3.62 -14.03 -43.29
N LYS A 234 -2.40 -14.30 -42.84
CA LYS A 234 -1.77 -15.62 -42.89
C LYS A 234 -2.58 -16.67 -42.11
N PHE A 235 -3.09 -16.30 -40.96
CA PHE A 235 -3.88 -17.18 -40.09
C PHE A 235 -5.32 -17.32 -40.60
N ASN A 236 -5.90 -16.23 -41.08
CA ASN A 236 -7.27 -16.19 -41.62
C ASN A 236 -7.44 -17.09 -42.85
N THR A 237 -6.44 -17.14 -43.73
CA THR A 237 -6.48 -17.99 -44.96
C THR A 237 -6.49 -19.48 -44.63
N LEU A 238 -5.94 -19.89 -43.50
CA LEU A 238 -5.94 -21.28 -42.99
C LEU A 238 -7.14 -21.60 -42.11
N GLY A 239 -8.02 -20.62 -41.80
CA GLY A 239 -9.17 -20.78 -40.93
C GLY A 239 -8.77 -20.97 -39.44
N ALA A 240 -7.56 -20.61 -39.07
CA ALA A 240 -7.10 -20.69 -37.69
C ALA A 240 -7.83 -19.65 -36.84
N ARG A 241 -8.30 -20.08 -35.68
CA ARG A 241 -8.86 -19.19 -34.65
C ARG A 241 -7.75 -18.73 -33.74
N ILE A 242 -7.62 -17.42 -33.57
CA ILE A 242 -6.63 -16.80 -32.73
C ILE A 242 -7.16 -16.62 -31.34
N PRO A 243 -6.34 -16.78 -30.30
CA PRO A 243 -6.76 -16.51 -28.94
C PRO A 243 -7.15 -15.03 -28.78
N HIS A 244 -8.37 -14.76 -28.30
CA HIS A 244 -8.81 -13.41 -27.96
C HIS A 244 -8.13 -12.89 -26.72
N GLY A 245 -7.70 -13.80 -25.82
CA GLY A 245 -7.05 -13.44 -24.58
C GLY A 245 -5.96 -14.42 -24.15
N VAL A 246 -4.90 -13.85 -23.58
CA VAL A 246 -3.77 -14.56 -23.01
C VAL A 246 -3.65 -14.23 -21.53
N LEU A 247 -3.69 -15.24 -20.68
CA LEU A 247 -3.50 -15.10 -19.24
C LEU A 247 -2.07 -15.49 -18.85
N LEU A 248 -1.30 -14.55 -18.34
CA LEU A 248 0.02 -14.78 -17.77
C LEU A 248 -0.13 -15.15 -16.29
N VAL A 249 0.27 -16.35 -15.93
CA VAL A 249 0.13 -16.90 -14.57
C VAL A 249 1.50 -17.17 -14.00
N GLY A 250 1.75 -16.85 -12.73
CA GLY A 250 3.01 -17.23 -12.07
C GLY A 250 3.29 -16.41 -10.81
N PRO A 251 4.36 -16.72 -10.09
CA PRO A 251 4.75 -16.02 -8.87
C PRO A 251 4.99 -14.51 -9.11
N PRO A 252 4.89 -13.68 -8.06
CA PRO A 252 5.21 -12.25 -8.18
C PRO A 252 6.69 -12.06 -8.56
N GLY A 253 6.97 -10.99 -9.30
CA GLY A 253 8.34 -10.63 -9.68
C GLY A 253 8.96 -11.42 -10.83
N THR A 254 8.24 -12.35 -11.47
CA THR A 254 8.75 -13.17 -12.59
C THR A 254 8.78 -12.46 -13.95
N GLY A 255 8.31 -11.20 -14.05
CA GLY A 255 8.42 -10.44 -15.31
C GLY A 255 7.16 -10.44 -16.17
N LYS A 256 5.99 -10.93 -15.70
CA LYS A 256 4.73 -11.02 -16.47
C LYS A 256 4.36 -9.72 -17.19
N THR A 257 4.40 -8.61 -16.49
CA THR A 257 4.14 -7.26 -17.05
C THR A 257 5.17 -6.85 -18.09
N LEU A 258 6.45 -7.19 -17.87
CA LEU A 258 7.54 -6.93 -18.83
C LEU A 258 7.35 -7.75 -20.09
N LEU A 259 7.00 -9.03 -19.96
CA LEU A 259 6.77 -9.95 -21.07
C LEU A 259 5.59 -9.48 -21.96
N ALA A 260 4.46 -9.05 -21.33
CA ALA A 260 3.33 -8.48 -22.07
C ALA A 260 3.73 -7.20 -22.83
N ARG A 261 4.50 -6.33 -22.20
CA ARG A 261 5.02 -5.10 -22.83
C ARG A 261 5.97 -5.42 -23.98
N ALA A 262 6.86 -6.41 -23.81
CA ALA A 262 7.77 -6.86 -24.84
C ALA A 262 7.03 -7.46 -26.04
N CYS A 263 5.95 -8.19 -25.82
CA CYS A 263 5.08 -8.70 -26.87
C CYS A 263 4.51 -7.57 -27.73
N ALA A 264 4.01 -6.49 -27.11
CA ALA A 264 3.49 -5.33 -27.82
C ALA A 264 4.59 -4.58 -28.61
N GLY A 265 5.77 -4.40 -28.00
CA GLY A 265 6.92 -3.77 -28.64
C GLY A 265 7.46 -4.57 -29.81
N GLU A 266 7.52 -5.89 -29.68
CA GLU A 266 7.93 -6.81 -30.74
C GLU A 266 6.93 -6.80 -31.91
N ALA A 267 5.62 -6.73 -31.59
CA ALA A 267 4.56 -6.59 -32.60
C ALA A 267 4.49 -5.19 -33.23
N GLY A 268 5.04 -4.17 -32.57
CA GLY A 268 4.98 -2.78 -33.02
C GLY A 268 3.59 -2.15 -32.88
N VAL A 269 2.75 -2.67 -31.94
CA VAL A 269 1.38 -2.23 -31.73
C VAL A 269 1.24 -1.41 -30.44
N PRO A 270 0.19 -0.58 -30.31
CA PRO A 270 -0.12 0.13 -29.07
C PRO A 270 -0.35 -0.80 -27.88
N PHE A 271 0.14 -0.38 -26.71
CA PHE A 271 -0.02 -1.09 -25.45
C PHE A 271 -0.80 -0.25 -24.46
N TYR A 272 -1.98 -0.73 -24.06
CA TYR A 272 -2.85 -0.09 -23.09
C TYR A 272 -2.83 -0.87 -21.77
N SER A 273 -2.12 -0.34 -20.79
CA SER A 273 -1.96 -1.00 -19.48
C SER A 273 -2.84 -0.35 -18.42
N ILE A 274 -3.51 -1.21 -17.63
CA ILE A 274 -4.31 -0.84 -16.46
C ILE A 274 -4.15 -1.90 -15.38
N SER A 275 -4.25 -1.51 -14.10
CA SER A 275 -4.34 -2.47 -13.00
C SER A 275 -5.79 -2.90 -12.78
N GLY A 276 -6.01 -4.18 -12.46
CA GLY A 276 -7.32 -4.67 -12.04
C GLY A 276 -7.88 -3.93 -10.83
N SER A 277 -7.01 -3.46 -9.94
CA SER A 277 -7.39 -2.63 -8.80
C SER A 277 -7.98 -1.27 -9.20
N ASP A 278 -7.58 -0.71 -10.35
CA ASP A 278 -8.11 0.57 -10.86
C ASP A 278 -9.59 0.48 -11.27
N PHE A 279 -10.10 -0.73 -11.46
CA PHE A 279 -11.52 -0.96 -11.76
C PHE A 279 -12.39 -1.05 -10.49
N VAL A 280 -11.80 -1.26 -9.32
CA VAL A 280 -12.53 -1.40 -8.05
C VAL A 280 -12.64 -0.03 -7.38
N GLU A 281 -13.83 0.53 -7.37
CA GLU A 281 -14.13 1.83 -6.77
C GLU A 281 -15.29 1.71 -5.78
N MET A 282 -15.47 2.72 -4.91
CA MET A 282 -16.60 2.73 -3.97
C MET A 282 -17.96 3.04 -4.61
N TYR A 283 -17.95 3.57 -5.84
CA TYR A 283 -19.18 4.00 -6.52
C TYR A 283 -19.60 2.98 -7.57
N VAL A 284 -20.81 2.46 -7.44
CA VAL A 284 -21.40 1.46 -8.34
C VAL A 284 -21.42 1.97 -9.79
N GLY A 285 -20.93 1.15 -10.72
CA GLY A 285 -20.94 1.41 -12.17
C GLY A 285 -19.72 2.18 -12.70
N VAL A 286 -18.83 2.70 -11.85
CA VAL A 286 -17.61 3.40 -12.29
C VAL A 286 -16.63 2.43 -12.91
N GLY A 287 -16.41 1.26 -12.29
CA GLY A 287 -15.55 0.21 -12.84
C GLY A 287 -16.00 -0.26 -14.21
N ALA A 288 -17.29 -0.58 -14.37
CA ALA A 288 -17.86 -0.96 -15.65
C ALA A 288 -17.72 0.15 -16.72
N SER A 289 -17.82 1.42 -16.34
CA SER A 289 -17.58 2.55 -17.24
C SER A 289 -16.13 2.65 -17.69
N ARG A 290 -15.17 2.38 -16.80
CA ARG A 290 -13.73 2.36 -17.14
C ARG A 290 -13.39 1.20 -18.08
N VAL A 291 -14.00 0.03 -17.88
CA VAL A 291 -13.84 -1.09 -18.81
C VAL A 291 -14.29 -0.67 -20.19
N ARG A 292 -15.50 -0.13 -20.36
CA ARG A 292 -16.00 0.36 -21.66
C ARG A 292 -15.07 1.40 -22.29
N ASP A 293 -14.63 2.41 -21.53
CA ASP A 293 -13.73 3.46 -22.04
C ASP A 293 -12.39 2.90 -22.53
N LEU A 294 -11.84 1.87 -21.83
CA LEU A 294 -10.62 1.17 -22.23
C LEU A 294 -10.80 0.44 -23.56
N PHE A 295 -11.87 -0.36 -23.69
CA PHE A 295 -12.16 -1.13 -24.90
C PHE A 295 -12.53 -0.22 -26.07
N ASP A 296 -13.26 0.86 -25.85
CA ASP A 296 -13.56 1.87 -26.86
C ASP A 296 -12.32 2.59 -27.40
N LYS A 297 -11.30 2.79 -26.54
CA LYS A 297 -10.00 3.32 -26.96
C LYS A 297 -9.25 2.30 -27.83
N ALA A 298 -9.23 1.04 -27.40
CA ALA A 298 -8.58 -0.03 -28.13
C ALA A 298 -9.20 -0.22 -29.52
N LYS A 299 -10.53 -0.23 -29.63
CA LYS A 299 -11.27 -0.33 -30.89
C LYS A 299 -10.93 0.80 -31.90
N LYS A 300 -10.51 1.98 -31.41
CA LYS A 300 -10.10 3.11 -32.26
C LYS A 300 -8.65 3.03 -32.76
N THR A 301 -7.86 2.12 -32.23
CA THR A 301 -6.40 2.05 -32.45
C THR A 301 -5.92 0.65 -32.81
N MET A 302 -6.79 -0.15 -33.41
CA MET A 302 -6.48 -1.50 -33.88
C MET A 302 -5.34 -1.49 -34.94
N PRO A 303 -4.44 -2.47 -34.97
CA PRO A 303 -4.26 -3.53 -33.98
C PRO A 303 -3.59 -3.04 -32.68
N CYS A 304 -3.95 -3.62 -31.51
CA CYS A 304 -3.40 -3.22 -30.21
C CYS A 304 -3.45 -4.35 -29.17
N ILE A 305 -2.71 -4.19 -28.09
CA ILE A 305 -2.77 -5.05 -26.90
C ILE A 305 -3.37 -4.27 -25.74
N ILE A 306 -4.41 -4.83 -25.10
CA ILE A 306 -4.91 -4.42 -23.79
C ILE A 306 -4.25 -5.29 -22.74
N PHE A 307 -3.62 -4.69 -21.74
CA PHE A 307 -3.03 -5.43 -20.63
C PHE A 307 -3.69 -5.07 -19.31
N ILE A 308 -4.15 -6.10 -18.58
CA ILE A 308 -4.78 -5.96 -17.27
C ILE A 308 -3.89 -6.67 -16.25
N ASP A 309 -3.18 -5.89 -15.46
CA ASP A 309 -2.36 -6.44 -14.38
C ASP A 309 -3.23 -6.73 -13.15
N GLU A 310 -2.86 -7.72 -12.33
CA GLU A 310 -3.60 -8.11 -11.13
C GLU A 310 -5.10 -8.35 -11.42
N ILE A 311 -5.40 -9.12 -12.47
CA ILE A 311 -6.79 -9.39 -12.88
C ILE A 311 -7.63 -10.02 -11.77
N ASP A 312 -7.01 -10.70 -10.82
CA ASP A 312 -7.65 -11.29 -9.64
C ASP A 312 -8.32 -10.26 -8.72
N ALA A 313 -7.92 -8.99 -8.78
CA ALA A 313 -8.63 -7.91 -8.08
C ALA A 313 -10.11 -7.79 -8.51
N VAL A 314 -10.41 -8.07 -9.78
CA VAL A 314 -11.77 -7.99 -10.38
C VAL A 314 -12.33 -9.37 -10.66
N GLY A 315 -11.48 -10.30 -11.11
CA GLY A 315 -11.85 -11.61 -11.65
C GLY A 315 -12.05 -12.72 -10.62
N ARG A 316 -12.09 -12.43 -9.33
CA ARG A 316 -12.25 -13.45 -8.28
C ARG A 316 -13.62 -14.12 -8.34
N GLN A 317 -13.67 -15.45 -8.03
CA GLN A 317 -14.89 -16.24 -7.95
C GLN A 317 -15.93 -15.64 -6.99
N ARG A 318 -17.21 -15.78 -7.37
CA ARG A 318 -18.35 -15.31 -6.58
C ARG A 318 -18.42 -16.04 -5.26
N GLY A 319 -18.33 -15.32 -4.14
CA GLY A 319 -18.46 -15.86 -2.81
C GLY A 319 -19.79 -15.47 -2.19
N ALA A 320 -20.39 -16.34 -1.40
CA ALA A 320 -21.57 -16.04 -0.58
C ALA A 320 -21.18 -15.12 0.60
N GLY A 321 -20.80 -13.87 0.33
CA GLY A 321 -20.45 -12.85 1.33
C GLY A 321 -21.55 -11.80 1.45
N LEU A 322 -22.05 -11.60 2.69
CA LEU A 322 -22.97 -10.53 3.05
C LEU A 322 -22.23 -9.18 3.14
N GLY A 323 -22.08 -8.44 2.02
CA GLY A 323 -21.50 -7.11 2.08
C GLY A 323 -21.55 -6.35 0.74
N GLY A 324 -22.02 -5.10 0.75
CA GLY A 324 -22.30 -4.25 -0.41
C GLY A 324 -21.12 -3.83 -1.32
N GLY A 325 -19.90 -4.34 -1.10
CA GLY A 325 -18.75 -4.13 -1.99
C GLY A 325 -18.60 -5.20 -3.08
N HIS A 326 -19.45 -6.23 -3.08
CA HIS A 326 -19.39 -7.32 -4.05
C HIS A 326 -20.10 -6.97 -5.37
N ASP A 327 -21.19 -6.20 -5.30
CA ASP A 327 -22.03 -5.88 -6.46
C ASP A 327 -21.28 -5.07 -7.53
N GLU A 328 -20.43 -4.14 -7.15
CA GLU A 328 -19.64 -3.33 -8.07
C GLU A 328 -18.57 -4.15 -8.80
N ARG A 329 -17.86 -5.02 -8.06
CA ARG A 329 -16.87 -5.92 -8.63
C ARG A 329 -17.52 -6.90 -9.63
N GLU A 330 -18.67 -7.50 -9.29
CA GLU A 330 -19.39 -8.40 -10.17
C GLU A 330 -19.92 -7.67 -11.42
N GLN A 331 -20.41 -6.44 -11.26
CA GLN A 331 -20.83 -5.63 -12.40
C GLN A 331 -19.66 -5.32 -13.34
N THR A 332 -18.50 -5.02 -12.77
CA THR A 332 -17.28 -4.74 -13.53
C THR A 332 -16.77 -6.00 -14.25
N LEU A 333 -16.74 -7.15 -13.57
CA LEU A 333 -16.41 -8.43 -14.18
C LEU A 333 -17.36 -8.78 -15.32
N ASN A 334 -18.67 -8.66 -15.10
CA ASN A 334 -19.66 -8.92 -16.16
C ASN A 334 -19.46 -8.00 -17.36
N GLN A 335 -19.13 -6.72 -17.15
CA GLN A 335 -18.82 -5.80 -18.23
C GLN A 335 -17.56 -6.22 -18.99
N LEU A 336 -16.50 -6.65 -18.29
CA LEU A 336 -15.29 -7.17 -18.91
C LEU A 336 -15.60 -8.38 -19.80
N LEU A 337 -16.40 -9.33 -19.30
CA LEU A 337 -16.81 -10.50 -20.06
C LEU A 337 -17.62 -10.12 -21.31
N VAL A 338 -18.52 -9.15 -21.20
CA VAL A 338 -19.32 -8.64 -22.33
C VAL A 338 -18.43 -7.99 -23.39
N GLU A 339 -17.45 -7.18 -22.98
CA GLU A 339 -16.53 -6.53 -23.93
C GLU A 339 -15.62 -7.55 -24.63
N MET A 340 -15.17 -8.60 -23.92
CA MET A 340 -14.37 -9.68 -24.50
C MET A 340 -15.20 -10.53 -25.48
N ASP A 341 -16.45 -10.85 -25.12
CA ASP A 341 -17.35 -11.62 -25.99
C ASP A 341 -17.83 -10.80 -27.22
N GLY A 342 -17.69 -9.47 -27.17
CA GLY A 342 -18.09 -8.54 -28.22
C GLY A 342 -17.04 -8.31 -29.33
N PHE A 343 -15.90 -9.01 -29.30
CA PHE A 343 -14.91 -8.94 -30.38
C PHE A 343 -15.29 -9.88 -31.54
N GLU A 344 -15.18 -9.36 -32.75
CA GLU A 344 -15.20 -10.20 -33.93
C GLU A 344 -13.84 -10.89 -34.11
N ALA A 345 -13.83 -12.07 -34.71
CA ALA A 345 -12.63 -12.94 -34.78
C ALA A 345 -11.40 -12.28 -35.43
N ASN A 346 -11.53 -11.08 -36.00
CA ASN A 346 -10.49 -10.41 -36.80
C ASN A 346 -10.20 -8.96 -36.36
N ASP A 347 -10.69 -8.52 -35.21
CA ASP A 347 -10.56 -7.13 -34.77
C ASP A 347 -9.12 -6.71 -34.43
N GLY A 348 -8.16 -7.63 -34.41
CA GLY A 348 -6.74 -7.33 -34.15
C GLY A 348 -6.48 -6.79 -32.73
N ILE A 349 -7.42 -6.99 -31.80
CA ILE A 349 -7.27 -6.66 -30.37
C ILE A 349 -6.98 -7.95 -29.62
N ILE A 350 -5.89 -7.95 -28.85
CA ILE A 350 -5.58 -9.06 -27.94
C ILE A 350 -5.61 -8.53 -26.52
N VAL A 351 -6.37 -9.22 -25.66
CA VAL A 351 -6.44 -8.92 -24.24
C VAL A 351 -5.42 -9.81 -23.52
N MET A 352 -4.40 -9.23 -22.94
CA MET A 352 -3.49 -9.94 -22.04
C MET A 352 -3.82 -9.60 -20.60
N ALA A 353 -3.77 -10.57 -19.72
CA ALA A 353 -3.92 -10.33 -18.29
C ALA A 353 -2.83 -11.03 -17.49
N ALA A 354 -2.47 -10.50 -16.33
CA ALA A 354 -1.54 -11.13 -15.41
C ALA A 354 -2.17 -11.37 -14.05
N THR A 355 -1.85 -12.52 -13.44
CA THR A 355 -2.24 -12.85 -12.08
C THR A 355 -1.17 -13.67 -11.39
N ASN A 356 -1.06 -13.52 -10.08
CA ASN A 356 -0.26 -14.40 -9.23
C ASN A 356 -1.07 -15.60 -8.72
N ARG A 357 -2.42 -15.56 -8.89
CA ARG A 357 -3.35 -16.54 -8.33
C ARG A 357 -4.44 -16.92 -9.33
N ALA A 358 -4.13 -17.81 -10.24
CA ALA A 358 -5.12 -18.31 -11.20
C ALA A 358 -6.23 -19.15 -10.53
N ASP A 359 -5.95 -19.74 -9.37
CA ASP A 359 -6.85 -20.60 -8.58
C ASP A 359 -8.12 -19.87 -8.11
N ILE A 360 -8.03 -18.56 -7.84
CA ILE A 360 -9.16 -17.76 -7.36
C ILE A 360 -9.98 -17.13 -8.47
N LEU A 361 -9.56 -17.22 -9.73
CA LEU A 361 -10.27 -16.61 -10.85
C LEU A 361 -11.61 -17.28 -11.13
N ASP A 362 -12.60 -16.48 -11.53
CA ASP A 362 -13.89 -16.97 -11.99
C ASP A 362 -13.69 -17.80 -13.27
N LYS A 363 -14.21 -19.03 -13.28
CA LYS A 363 -14.13 -19.95 -14.41
C LYS A 363 -14.72 -19.37 -15.69
N ALA A 364 -15.59 -18.37 -15.59
CA ALA A 364 -16.13 -17.67 -16.74
C ALA A 364 -15.05 -16.92 -17.54
N LEU A 365 -13.99 -16.43 -16.89
CA LEU A 365 -12.86 -15.79 -17.58
C LEU A 365 -12.02 -16.76 -18.40
N LEU A 366 -11.97 -18.04 -17.99
CA LEU A 366 -11.14 -19.10 -18.60
C LEU A 366 -11.89 -19.87 -19.71
N ARG A 367 -13.08 -19.41 -20.11
CA ARG A 367 -13.83 -20.05 -21.20
C ARG A 367 -13.25 -19.68 -22.55
N PRO A 368 -13.34 -20.59 -23.56
CA PRO A 368 -12.96 -20.28 -24.93
C PRO A 368 -13.60 -19.00 -25.45
N GLY A 369 -12.83 -18.18 -26.16
CA GLY A 369 -13.24 -16.86 -26.63
C GLY A 369 -12.94 -15.72 -25.64
N ARG A 370 -12.33 -16.01 -24.48
CA ARG A 370 -11.90 -15.05 -23.46
C ARG A 370 -10.41 -15.23 -23.19
N PHE A 371 -10.01 -15.65 -21.97
CA PHE A 371 -8.62 -16.06 -21.71
C PHE A 371 -8.47 -17.56 -22.03
N ASP A 372 -8.40 -17.85 -23.29
CA ASP A 372 -8.34 -19.22 -23.82
C ASP A 372 -6.92 -19.78 -23.92
N ARG A 373 -5.90 -18.93 -23.81
CA ARG A 373 -4.50 -19.33 -23.66
C ARG A 373 -3.96 -18.91 -22.30
N GLN A 374 -3.32 -19.85 -21.60
CA GLN A 374 -2.64 -19.60 -20.33
C GLN A 374 -1.15 -19.86 -20.52
N VAL A 375 -0.32 -18.85 -20.22
CA VAL A 375 1.14 -18.94 -20.25
C VAL A 375 1.64 -18.88 -18.82
N TYR A 376 2.32 -19.93 -18.38
CA TYR A 376 2.85 -20.00 -17.02
C TYR A 376 4.27 -19.44 -16.97
N VAL A 377 4.44 -18.31 -16.32
CA VAL A 377 5.72 -17.64 -16.13
C VAL A 377 6.30 -18.02 -14.77
N GLY A 378 7.16 -19.03 -14.78
CA GLY A 378 7.73 -19.67 -13.59
C GLY A 378 8.85 -18.84 -12.94
N LEU A 379 9.48 -19.42 -11.91
CA LEU A 379 10.76 -18.91 -11.43
C LEU A 379 11.86 -19.34 -12.41
N PRO A 380 12.83 -18.45 -12.70
CA PRO A 380 13.89 -18.74 -13.67
C PRO A 380 14.84 -19.83 -13.15
N ASP A 381 15.28 -20.70 -14.04
CA ASP A 381 16.34 -21.67 -13.79
C ASP A 381 17.73 -21.00 -13.67
N VAL A 382 18.79 -21.76 -13.42
CA VAL A 382 20.15 -21.20 -13.27
C VAL A 382 20.58 -20.42 -14.51
N LYS A 383 20.24 -20.90 -15.72
CA LYS A 383 20.57 -20.23 -16.98
C LYS A 383 19.80 -18.92 -17.12
N GLY A 384 18.49 -18.97 -16.86
CA GLY A 384 17.63 -17.78 -16.89
C GLY A 384 18.07 -16.72 -15.87
N ARG A 385 18.42 -17.13 -14.64
CA ARG A 385 18.95 -16.21 -13.63
C ARG A 385 20.26 -15.55 -14.07
N GLU A 386 21.17 -16.30 -14.70
CA GLU A 386 22.40 -15.74 -15.25
C GLU A 386 22.12 -14.70 -16.36
N GLU A 387 21.17 -14.98 -17.24
CA GLU A 387 20.78 -14.07 -18.32
C GLU A 387 20.10 -12.81 -17.76
N ILE A 388 19.20 -12.94 -16.76
CA ILE A 388 18.57 -11.82 -16.07
C ILE A 388 19.63 -10.96 -15.37
N LEU A 389 20.59 -11.57 -14.68
CA LEU A 389 21.70 -10.85 -14.07
C LEU A 389 22.52 -10.07 -15.10
N LYS A 390 22.78 -10.64 -16.28
CA LYS A 390 23.48 -9.92 -17.37
C LYS A 390 22.72 -8.67 -17.81
N VAL A 391 21.38 -8.74 -17.89
CA VAL A 391 20.55 -7.57 -18.23
C VAL A 391 20.66 -6.48 -17.15
N HIS A 392 20.50 -6.84 -15.87
CA HIS A 392 20.51 -5.88 -14.77
C HIS A 392 21.89 -5.31 -14.41
N THR A 393 22.96 -5.99 -14.86
CA THR A 393 24.35 -5.53 -14.67
C THR A 393 24.90 -4.72 -15.84
N LYS A 394 24.22 -4.68 -17.01
CA LYS A 394 24.68 -4.04 -18.23
C LYS A 394 25.17 -2.60 -18.05
N ASN A 395 24.56 -1.83 -17.14
CA ASN A 395 24.88 -0.43 -16.88
C ASN A 395 25.60 -0.22 -15.53
N LYS A 396 26.15 -1.28 -14.94
CA LYS A 396 26.82 -1.21 -13.63
C LYS A 396 28.28 -1.67 -13.76
N PRO A 397 29.25 -0.97 -13.17
CA PRO A 397 30.64 -1.39 -13.20
C PRO A 397 30.84 -2.60 -12.28
N LEU A 398 31.21 -3.74 -12.84
CA LEU A 398 31.58 -4.95 -12.12
C LEU A 398 33.08 -5.07 -12.01
N ALA A 399 33.56 -5.57 -10.88
CA ALA A 399 34.95 -5.93 -10.70
C ALA A 399 35.28 -7.28 -11.39
N PRO A 400 36.54 -7.56 -11.73
CA PRO A 400 36.91 -8.79 -12.44
C PRO A 400 36.68 -10.11 -11.70
N ASP A 401 36.49 -10.05 -10.37
CA ASP A 401 36.20 -11.19 -9.49
C ASP A 401 34.74 -11.65 -9.55
N VAL A 402 33.85 -10.85 -10.16
CA VAL A 402 32.41 -11.14 -10.21
C VAL A 402 32.08 -12.18 -11.27
N SER A 403 31.52 -13.30 -10.83
CA SER A 403 31.01 -14.36 -11.70
C SER A 403 29.49 -14.45 -11.62
N LEU A 404 28.80 -13.97 -12.66
CA LEU A 404 27.33 -14.00 -12.74
C LEU A 404 26.77 -15.43 -12.67
N LYS A 405 27.51 -16.40 -13.19
CA LYS A 405 27.14 -17.81 -13.13
C LYS A 405 27.11 -18.33 -11.67
N VAL A 406 28.10 -17.96 -10.88
CA VAL A 406 28.16 -18.35 -9.45
C VAL A 406 27.00 -17.70 -8.68
N ILE A 407 26.72 -16.42 -9.00
CA ILE A 407 25.59 -15.71 -8.38
C ILE A 407 24.27 -16.38 -8.76
N ALA A 408 24.06 -16.73 -10.03
CA ALA A 408 22.86 -17.43 -10.49
C ALA A 408 22.66 -18.79 -9.78
N GLN A 409 23.73 -19.52 -9.53
CA GLN A 409 23.68 -20.77 -8.75
C GLN A 409 23.27 -20.53 -7.30
N ARG A 410 23.79 -19.45 -6.69
CA ARG A 410 23.55 -19.09 -5.28
C ARG A 410 22.20 -18.44 -5.02
N THR A 411 21.49 -18.02 -6.05
CA THR A 411 20.19 -17.36 -5.95
C THR A 411 19.03 -18.26 -6.38
N ALA A 412 19.11 -19.55 -6.01
CA ALA A 412 18.01 -20.48 -6.23
C ALA A 412 16.70 -19.95 -5.63
N GLY A 413 15.60 -20.03 -6.39
CA GLY A 413 14.29 -19.52 -5.95
C GLY A 413 14.09 -18.00 -6.10
N PHE A 414 15.08 -17.23 -6.56
CA PHE A 414 14.91 -15.80 -6.83
C PHE A 414 14.12 -15.58 -8.11
N ALA A 415 13.15 -14.68 -8.04
CA ALA A 415 12.49 -14.12 -9.22
C ALA A 415 13.35 -13.04 -9.90
N GLY A 416 12.97 -12.62 -11.10
CA GLY A 416 13.66 -11.54 -11.81
C GLY A 416 13.77 -10.24 -11.02
N ALA A 417 12.71 -9.87 -10.30
CA ALA A 417 12.69 -8.69 -9.44
C ALA A 417 13.65 -8.80 -8.23
N ASP A 418 13.81 -10.01 -7.69
CA ASP A 418 14.75 -10.24 -6.57
C ASP A 418 16.21 -10.09 -7.06
N LEU A 419 16.49 -10.56 -8.27
CA LEU A 419 17.81 -10.41 -8.91
C LEU A 419 18.11 -8.95 -9.24
N GLU A 420 17.12 -8.18 -9.71
CA GLU A 420 17.26 -6.74 -9.91
C GLU A 420 17.60 -6.03 -8.59
N ASN A 421 16.83 -6.33 -7.55
CA ASN A 421 17.02 -5.79 -6.21
C ASN A 421 18.40 -6.17 -5.63
N LEU A 422 18.82 -7.42 -5.80
CA LEU A 422 20.14 -7.90 -5.39
C LEU A 422 21.26 -7.05 -6.01
N VAL A 423 21.24 -6.87 -7.33
CA VAL A 423 22.26 -6.10 -8.06
C VAL A 423 22.21 -4.61 -7.68
N ASN A 424 21.02 -4.08 -7.37
CA ASN A 424 20.86 -2.72 -6.87
C ASN A 424 21.42 -2.55 -5.46
N GLU A 425 21.13 -3.47 -4.55
CA GLU A 425 21.66 -3.47 -3.18
C GLU A 425 23.17 -3.62 -3.17
N ALA A 426 23.75 -4.47 -4.03
CA ALA A 426 25.19 -4.60 -4.19
C ALA A 426 25.83 -3.27 -4.65
N ALA A 427 25.20 -2.57 -5.59
CA ALA A 427 25.67 -1.25 -6.04
C ALA A 427 25.63 -0.21 -4.90
N LEU A 428 24.57 -0.23 -4.07
CA LEU A 428 24.46 0.64 -2.90
C LEU A 428 25.53 0.33 -1.83
N LEU A 429 25.85 -0.95 -1.62
CA LEU A 429 26.92 -1.36 -0.72
C LEU A 429 28.30 -0.93 -1.22
N ALA A 430 28.60 -1.15 -2.49
CA ALA A 430 29.84 -0.69 -3.13
C ALA A 430 30.01 0.83 -3.01
N ALA A 431 28.94 1.59 -3.30
CA ALA A 431 28.94 3.05 -3.16
C ALA A 431 29.18 3.50 -1.71
N ARG A 432 28.55 2.85 -0.73
CA ARG A 432 28.76 3.12 0.74
C ARG A 432 30.22 2.88 1.15
N ARG A 433 30.86 1.87 0.56
CA ARG A 433 32.27 1.54 0.78
C ARG A 433 33.24 2.37 -0.08
N SER A 434 32.71 3.35 -0.82
CA SER A 434 33.48 4.20 -1.74
C SER A 434 34.27 3.41 -2.82
N ARG A 435 33.80 2.24 -3.18
CA ARG A 435 34.38 1.41 -4.26
C ARG A 435 33.95 1.95 -5.62
N LYS A 436 34.80 1.79 -6.64
CA LYS A 436 34.51 2.22 -8.04
C LYS A 436 33.79 1.16 -8.86
N ALA A 437 33.77 -0.08 -8.39
CA ALA A 437 33.12 -1.22 -9.02
C ALA A 437 32.51 -2.14 -7.95
N ILE A 438 31.49 -2.87 -8.33
CA ILE A 438 30.81 -3.86 -7.49
C ILE A 438 31.68 -5.11 -7.45
N THR A 439 32.08 -5.56 -6.27
CA THR A 439 32.87 -6.78 -6.05
C THR A 439 31.97 -7.97 -5.76
N MET A 440 32.52 -9.19 -5.84
CA MET A 440 31.81 -10.40 -5.45
C MET A 440 31.35 -10.36 -3.98
N GLU A 441 32.20 -9.81 -3.09
CA GLU A 441 31.85 -9.59 -1.68
C GLU A 441 30.62 -8.70 -1.47
N ASP A 442 30.49 -7.61 -2.26
CA ASP A 442 29.33 -6.72 -2.18
C ASP A 442 28.04 -7.43 -2.63
N ILE A 443 28.13 -8.32 -3.61
CA ILE A 443 26.99 -9.11 -4.11
C ILE A 443 26.60 -10.19 -3.10
N GLU A 444 27.56 -10.87 -2.49
CA GLU A 444 27.31 -11.86 -1.45
C GLU A 444 26.60 -11.22 -0.24
N GLU A 445 27.10 -10.09 0.25
CA GLU A 445 26.47 -9.36 1.35
C GLU A 445 25.07 -8.83 0.95
N ALA A 446 24.90 -8.34 -0.28
CA ALA A 446 23.60 -7.92 -0.79
C ALA A 446 22.61 -9.10 -0.86
N SER A 447 23.07 -10.28 -1.32
CA SER A 447 22.25 -11.49 -1.35
C SER A 447 21.73 -11.85 0.03
N MET A 448 22.62 -11.82 1.01
CA MET A 448 22.26 -12.07 2.40
C MET A 448 21.31 -11.02 2.96
N LYS A 449 21.49 -9.75 2.59
CA LYS A 449 20.59 -8.68 2.99
C LYS A 449 19.18 -8.84 2.40
N VAL A 450 19.09 -9.29 1.15
CA VAL A 450 17.79 -9.54 0.49
C VAL A 450 17.08 -10.75 1.12
N MET A 451 17.80 -11.84 1.43
CA MET A 451 17.23 -13.06 2.00
C MET A 451 16.88 -12.93 3.49
N ALA A 452 17.84 -12.47 4.31
CA ALA A 452 17.74 -12.50 5.77
C ALA A 452 17.58 -11.11 6.43
N GLY A 453 17.65 -10.04 5.63
CA GLY A 453 17.61 -8.67 6.12
C GLY A 453 18.96 -8.10 6.54
N PRO A 454 19.00 -6.83 6.98
CA PRO A 454 20.25 -6.16 7.38
C PRO A 454 20.83 -6.72 8.68
N GLU A 455 22.15 -6.69 8.80
CA GLU A 455 22.85 -7.01 10.04
C GLU A 455 22.53 -6.02 11.16
N LYS A 456 22.28 -6.55 12.36
CA LYS A 456 22.02 -5.77 13.58
C LYS A 456 23.31 -5.60 14.42
N LYS A 457 24.27 -4.86 13.90
CA LYS A 457 25.57 -4.64 14.58
C LYS A 457 25.47 -3.90 15.91
N SER A 458 24.39 -3.19 16.17
CA SER A 458 24.16 -2.43 17.40
C SER A 458 23.55 -3.26 18.54
N ARG A 459 23.13 -4.50 18.28
CA ARG A 459 22.56 -5.37 19.32
C ARG A 459 23.69 -5.90 20.20
N VAL A 460 23.64 -5.60 21.50
CA VAL A 460 24.52 -6.20 22.48
C VAL A 460 24.01 -7.62 22.75
N VAL A 461 24.79 -8.62 22.35
CA VAL A 461 24.53 -10.05 22.60
C VAL A 461 25.30 -10.46 23.83
N THR A 462 24.63 -11.08 24.80
CA THR A 462 25.32 -11.59 25.99
C THR A 462 26.19 -12.82 25.66
N PRO A 463 27.24 -13.13 26.44
CA PRO A 463 28.06 -14.33 26.21
C PRO A 463 27.21 -15.63 26.21
N GLU A 464 26.19 -15.67 27.05
CA GLU A 464 25.26 -16.80 27.17
C GLU A 464 24.42 -16.93 25.90
N GLU A 465 23.84 -15.83 25.40
CA GLU A 465 23.11 -15.81 24.13
C GLU A 465 24.00 -16.18 22.94
N LYS A 466 25.25 -15.67 22.93
CA LYS A 466 26.23 -16.02 21.89
C LYS A 466 26.57 -17.51 21.90
N LYS A 467 26.74 -18.10 23.09
CA LYS A 467 26.96 -19.54 23.23
C LYS A 467 25.76 -20.35 22.77
N LEU A 468 24.55 -19.96 23.19
CA LEU A 468 23.30 -20.61 22.80
C LEU A 468 23.16 -20.61 21.28
N THR A 469 23.25 -19.44 20.62
CA THR A 469 23.14 -19.31 19.17
C THR A 469 24.23 -20.10 18.44
N ALA A 470 25.47 -20.11 18.96
CA ALA A 470 26.56 -20.86 18.34
C ALA A 470 26.33 -22.37 18.35
N TYR A 471 25.82 -22.94 19.44
CA TYR A 471 25.45 -24.37 19.47
C TYR A 471 24.19 -24.68 18.64
N HIS A 472 23.22 -23.79 18.62
CA HIS A 472 22.02 -23.89 17.80
C HIS A 472 22.39 -24.00 16.32
N GLU A 473 23.12 -23.01 15.79
CA GLU A 473 23.54 -23.01 14.38
C GLU A 473 24.51 -24.14 14.03
N ALA A 474 25.42 -24.49 14.98
CA ALA A 474 26.27 -25.64 14.79
C ALA A 474 25.48 -26.95 14.74
N GLY A 475 24.38 -27.04 15.50
CA GLY A 475 23.47 -28.20 15.48
C GLY A 475 22.84 -28.41 14.11
N HIS A 476 22.30 -27.35 13.51
CA HIS A 476 21.77 -27.39 12.15
C HIS A 476 22.83 -27.83 11.14
N ALA A 477 24.01 -27.19 11.21
CA ALA A 477 25.09 -27.46 10.28
C ALA A 477 25.64 -28.89 10.36
N VAL A 478 25.84 -29.44 11.56
CA VAL A 478 26.31 -30.83 11.75
C VAL A 478 25.24 -31.82 11.35
N ALA A 479 23.97 -31.60 11.76
CA ALA A 479 22.87 -32.50 11.36
C ALA A 479 22.73 -32.55 9.83
N GLY A 480 22.69 -31.38 9.15
CA GLY A 480 22.60 -31.32 7.71
C GLY A 480 23.80 -31.91 6.97
N PHE A 481 25.03 -31.78 7.52
CA PHE A 481 26.24 -32.33 6.90
C PHE A 481 26.23 -33.87 6.82
N TYR A 482 25.66 -34.53 7.81
CA TYR A 482 25.58 -36.00 7.86
C TYR A 482 24.32 -36.55 7.17
N CYS A 483 23.41 -35.72 6.74
CA CYS A 483 22.31 -36.08 5.86
C CYS A 483 22.82 -36.32 4.44
N LYS A 484 22.36 -37.41 3.79
CA LYS A 484 22.91 -37.87 2.52
C LYS A 484 22.51 -36.99 1.35
N HIS A 485 21.27 -36.49 1.34
CA HIS A 485 20.69 -35.75 0.23
C HIS A 485 20.47 -34.24 0.54
N HIS A 486 20.78 -33.85 1.79
CA HIS A 486 20.65 -32.47 2.21
C HIS A 486 21.65 -31.56 1.49
N PRO A 487 21.28 -30.32 1.12
CA PRO A 487 22.20 -29.36 0.51
C PRO A 487 23.42 -29.07 1.37
N ARG A 488 24.53 -28.69 0.74
CA ARG A 488 25.77 -28.38 1.46
C ARG A 488 25.66 -27.07 2.22
N VAL A 489 26.31 -27.03 3.39
CA VAL A 489 26.45 -25.81 4.19
C VAL A 489 27.35 -24.83 3.44
N HIS A 490 26.85 -23.65 3.16
CA HIS A 490 27.59 -22.57 2.50
C HIS A 490 28.16 -21.57 3.49
N GLU A 491 27.36 -21.15 4.44
CA GLU A 491 27.74 -20.15 5.44
C GLU A 491 26.99 -20.41 6.76
N ILE A 492 27.68 -20.18 7.86
CA ILE A 492 27.07 -20.22 9.19
C ILE A 492 27.45 -18.92 9.89
N THR A 493 26.50 -18.25 10.52
CA THR A 493 26.75 -17.03 11.28
C THR A 493 25.87 -16.92 12.50
N ILE A 494 26.44 -16.35 13.54
CA ILE A 494 25.75 -16.01 14.79
C ILE A 494 25.54 -14.49 14.92
N ILE A 495 25.79 -13.73 13.85
CA ILE A 495 25.50 -12.30 13.79
C ILE A 495 24.00 -12.13 13.54
N PRO A 496 23.25 -11.44 14.43
CA PRO A 496 21.82 -11.29 14.26
C PRO A 496 21.45 -10.51 12.99
N ARG A 497 20.49 -11.07 12.21
CA ARG A 497 19.91 -10.40 11.03
C ARG A 497 18.37 -10.42 11.09
N GLY A 498 17.73 -9.34 10.75
CA GLY A 498 16.27 -9.27 10.77
C GLY A 498 15.69 -9.69 12.13
N GLN A 499 14.97 -10.80 12.18
CA GLN A 499 14.42 -11.40 13.41
C GLN A 499 15.24 -12.60 13.90
N ALA A 500 16.18 -13.10 13.11
CA ALA A 500 17.00 -14.26 13.45
C ALA A 500 18.17 -13.86 14.33
N GLY A 501 18.50 -14.74 15.31
CA GLY A 501 19.69 -14.60 16.16
C GLY A 501 20.99 -15.02 15.45
N GLY A 502 20.89 -15.98 14.54
CA GLY A 502 21.90 -16.50 13.65
C GLY A 502 21.21 -17.15 12.45
N TYR A 503 21.98 -17.76 11.57
CA TYR A 503 21.45 -18.62 10.51
C TYR A 503 22.52 -19.56 9.97
N THR A 504 22.06 -20.71 9.49
CA THR A 504 22.85 -21.67 8.70
C THR A 504 22.30 -21.71 7.29
N MET A 505 23.12 -21.31 6.32
CA MET A 505 22.73 -21.25 4.92
C MET A 505 23.17 -22.50 4.18
N TYR A 506 22.22 -23.10 3.46
CA TYR A 506 22.45 -24.23 2.59
C TYR A 506 22.32 -23.81 1.13
N LEU A 507 23.15 -24.36 0.25
CA LEU A 507 23.10 -24.12 -1.18
C LEU A 507 22.83 -25.40 -1.95
N PRO A 508 21.73 -25.50 -2.68
CA PRO A 508 21.51 -26.64 -3.56
C PRO A 508 22.51 -26.60 -4.73
N GLU A 509 23.13 -27.73 -5.03
CA GLU A 509 24.05 -27.84 -6.18
C GLU A 509 23.34 -27.68 -7.54
N LYS A 510 22.05 -28.00 -7.60
CA LYS A 510 21.20 -27.95 -8.82
C LYS A 510 19.78 -27.54 -8.43
N ASP A 511 19.10 -26.88 -9.34
CA ASP A 511 17.67 -26.71 -9.23
C ASP A 511 16.97 -28.06 -9.34
N ARG A 512 16.11 -28.40 -8.37
CA ARG A 512 15.43 -29.70 -8.30
C ARG A 512 13.97 -29.51 -8.68
N SER A 513 13.52 -30.31 -9.65
CA SER A 513 12.10 -30.33 -10.02
C SER A 513 11.26 -31.26 -9.11
N TYR A 514 11.90 -32.22 -8.45
CA TYR A 514 11.25 -33.19 -7.58
C TYR A 514 12.02 -33.33 -6.27
N VAL A 515 11.29 -33.56 -5.18
CA VAL A 515 11.83 -33.83 -3.83
C VAL A 515 11.32 -35.19 -3.39
N THR A 516 12.21 -36.03 -2.91
CA THR A 516 11.88 -37.39 -2.44
C THR A 516 11.43 -37.38 -0.98
N LYS A 517 10.75 -38.50 -0.54
CA LYS A 517 10.38 -38.68 0.87
C LYS A 517 11.61 -38.60 1.79
N GLY A 518 12.75 -39.17 1.37
CA GLY A 518 13.98 -39.18 2.15
C GLY A 518 14.57 -37.77 2.29
N GLU A 519 14.57 -36.96 1.21
CA GLU A 519 15.02 -35.56 1.25
C GLU A 519 14.17 -34.71 2.20
N MET A 520 12.83 -34.83 2.13
CA MET A 520 11.95 -34.10 3.04
C MET A 520 12.16 -34.53 4.51
N PHE A 521 12.44 -35.80 4.75
CA PHE A 521 12.75 -36.31 6.09
C PHE A 521 14.10 -35.75 6.58
N GLU A 522 15.14 -35.68 5.73
CA GLU A 522 16.42 -35.09 6.05
C GLU A 522 16.33 -33.59 6.30
N ASP A 523 15.44 -32.87 5.60
CA ASP A 523 15.14 -31.45 5.86
C ASP A 523 14.53 -31.26 7.26
N ILE A 524 13.67 -32.18 7.73
CA ILE A 524 13.15 -32.17 9.10
C ILE A 524 14.28 -32.43 10.11
N VAL A 525 15.14 -33.41 9.86
CA VAL A 525 16.30 -33.74 10.73
C VAL A 525 17.21 -32.52 10.89
N SER A 526 17.55 -31.86 9.78
CA SER A 526 18.38 -30.66 9.79
C SER A 526 17.69 -29.49 10.53
N SER A 527 16.38 -29.27 10.29
CA SER A 527 15.61 -28.23 10.98
C SER A 527 15.55 -28.43 12.49
N LEU A 528 15.56 -29.68 12.98
CA LEU A 528 15.56 -29.99 14.40
C LEU A 528 16.96 -29.84 15.05
N GLY A 529 18.03 -29.69 14.23
CA GLY A 529 19.43 -29.68 14.67
C GLY A 529 19.72 -28.68 15.79
N GLY A 530 19.24 -27.44 15.65
CA GLY A 530 19.43 -26.39 16.65
C GLY A 530 18.83 -26.75 18.01
N ARG A 531 17.56 -27.21 18.00
CA ARG A 531 16.83 -27.61 19.19
C ARG A 531 17.49 -28.78 19.93
N VAL A 532 17.93 -29.79 19.17
CA VAL A 532 18.58 -30.97 19.72
C VAL A 532 19.96 -30.62 20.30
N ALA A 533 20.72 -29.74 19.64
CA ALA A 533 22.01 -29.27 20.14
C ALA A 533 21.87 -28.48 21.46
N GLU A 534 20.86 -27.60 21.56
CA GLU A 534 20.54 -26.90 22.82
C GLU A 534 20.31 -27.92 23.96
N GLN A 535 19.44 -28.90 23.71
CA GLN A 535 19.11 -29.91 24.74
C GLN A 535 20.31 -30.76 25.17
N LEU A 536 21.17 -31.17 24.21
CA LEU A 536 22.33 -32.00 24.49
C LEU A 536 23.41 -31.27 25.30
N ILE A 537 23.61 -29.98 25.06
CA ILE A 537 24.77 -29.23 25.59
C ILE A 537 24.41 -28.26 26.71
N LEU A 538 23.23 -27.65 26.64
CA LEU A 538 22.81 -26.63 27.60
C LEU A 538 21.86 -27.20 28.65
N GLU A 539 21.43 -28.45 28.50
CA GLU A 539 20.45 -29.13 29.38
C GLU A 539 19.09 -28.38 29.47
N ASP A 540 18.90 -27.35 28.64
CA ASP A 540 17.70 -26.53 28.57
C ASP A 540 17.41 -26.18 27.11
N ILE A 541 16.22 -25.65 26.84
CA ILE A 541 15.69 -25.39 25.52
C ILE A 541 15.18 -23.96 25.46
N SER A 542 15.48 -23.28 24.36
CA SER A 542 15.06 -21.91 24.14
C SER A 542 13.83 -21.78 23.24
N THR A 543 13.25 -20.59 23.23
CA THR A 543 12.20 -20.22 22.26
C THR A 543 12.77 -19.95 20.86
N GLY A 544 14.08 -19.93 20.68
CA GLY A 544 14.77 -19.66 19.42
C GLY A 544 14.37 -20.65 18.32
N ALA A 545 14.19 -21.92 18.67
CA ALA A 545 13.82 -22.99 17.76
C ALA A 545 12.33 -22.96 17.30
N SER A 546 11.55 -21.92 17.61
CA SER A 546 10.12 -21.88 17.29
C SER A 546 9.83 -21.94 15.77
N ASN A 547 10.64 -21.25 14.98
CA ASN A 547 10.51 -21.25 13.52
C ASN A 547 10.90 -22.58 12.90
N ASP A 548 11.96 -23.22 13.43
CA ASP A 548 12.45 -24.51 12.97
C ASP A 548 11.44 -25.61 13.24
N LEU A 549 10.82 -25.61 14.42
CA LEU A 549 9.71 -26.50 14.77
C LEU A 549 8.50 -26.29 13.86
N GLN A 550 8.18 -25.04 13.52
CA GLN A 550 7.08 -24.75 12.60
C GLN A 550 7.39 -25.27 11.20
N GLN A 551 8.62 -25.07 10.72
CA GLN A 551 9.07 -25.56 9.43
C GLN A 551 9.04 -27.09 9.38
N ALA A 552 9.61 -27.78 10.35
CA ALA A 552 9.58 -29.23 10.48
C ALA A 552 8.14 -29.77 10.48
N THR A 553 7.24 -29.15 11.25
CA THR A 553 5.83 -29.51 11.31
C THR A 553 5.13 -29.32 9.95
N ASN A 554 5.42 -28.22 9.25
CA ASN A 554 4.84 -27.96 7.94
C ASN A 554 5.33 -28.99 6.89
N ILE A 555 6.60 -29.35 6.91
CA ILE A 555 7.16 -30.37 6.01
C ILE A 555 6.50 -31.72 6.30
N ALA A 556 6.43 -32.16 7.56
CA ALA A 556 5.79 -33.42 7.95
C ALA A 556 4.31 -33.45 7.52
N ARG A 557 3.59 -32.35 7.70
CA ARG A 557 2.20 -32.22 7.25
C ARG A 557 2.08 -32.36 5.75
N GLN A 558 2.95 -31.71 4.97
CA GLN A 558 2.94 -31.79 3.51
C GLN A 558 3.25 -33.21 3.02
N MET A 559 4.21 -33.91 3.67
CA MET A 559 4.53 -35.31 3.36
C MET A 559 3.28 -36.19 3.42
N ILE A 560 2.44 -35.97 4.44
CA ILE A 560 1.24 -36.80 4.68
C ILE A 560 0.08 -36.33 3.79
N THR A 561 -0.26 -35.00 3.87
CA THR A 561 -1.53 -34.53 3.31
C THR A 561 -1.46 -34.19 1.83
N LYS A 562 -0.30 -33.72 1.35
CA LYS A 562 -0.13 -33.26 -0.03
C LYS A 562 0.51 -34.32 -0.93
N TYR A 563 1.51 -35.01 -0.41
CA TYR A 563 2.29 -35.97 -1.22
C TYR A 563 1.95 -37.42 -0.98
N GLY A 564 1.13 -37.77 0.05
CA GLY A 564 0.70 -39.12 0.34
C GLY A 564 1.87 -40.04 0.69
N PHE A 565 2.89 -39.55 1.42
CA PHE A 565 4.08 -40.35 1.78
C PHE A 565 3.92 -41.17 3.06
N SER A 566 2.72 -41.21 3.65
CA SER A 566 2.40 -42.08 4.78
C SER A 566 2.08 -43.47 4.32
N GLU A 567 2.68 -44.48 4.95
CA GLU A 567 2.34 -45.87 4.69
C GLU A 567 0.99 -46.29 5.30
N ARG A 568 0.61 -45.65 6.41
CA ARG A 568 -0.61 -45.98 7.16
C ARG A 568 -1.85 -45.35 6.52
N LEU A 569 -1.72 -44.08 6.03
CA LEU A 569 -2.80 -43.36 5.37
C LEU A 569 -2.85 -43.61 3.87
N GLY A 570 -1.81 -44.22 3.29
CA GLY A 570 -1.68 -44.51 1.87
C GLY A 570 -1.44 -43.30 0.97
N PRO A 571 -1.35 -43.49 -0.36
CA PRO A 571 -1.09 -42.44 -1.34
C PRO A 571 -2.37 -41.64 -1.63
N VAL A 572 -2.90 -40.97 -0.62
CA VAL A 572 -4.13 -40.18 -0.67
C VAL A 572 -3.82 -38.72 -0.33
N VAL A 573 -4.41 -37.81 -1.07
CA VAL A 573 -4.33 -36.35 -0.76
C VAL A 573 -5.46 -35.97 0.20
N TYR A 574 -5.11 -35.46 1.37
CA TYR A 574 -6.03 -35.04 2.40
C TYR A 574 -6.08 -33.49 2.45
N GLY A 575 -7.30 -32.97 2.40
CA GLY A 575 -7.51 -31.52 2.41
C GLY A 575 -7.97 -31.00 1.05
N THR A 576 -8.78 -29.96 1.07
CA THR A 576 -9.09 -29.20 -0.13
C THR A 576 -7.87 -28.36 -0.51
N SER A 577 -7.57 -28.27 -1.79
CA SER A 577 -6.49 -27.47 -2.38
C SER A 577 -6.70 -25.97 -2.21
N GLN A 578 -7.06 -25.52 -1.02
CA GLN A 578 -7.29 -24.11 -0.73
C GLN A 578 -6.49 -23.71 0.50
N GLU A 579 -5.26 -23.27 0.27
CA GLU A 579 -4.55 -22.33 1.13
C GLU A 579 -5.27 -20.96 1.09
N GLU A 580 -6.56 -20.93 1.39
CA GLU A 580 -7.31 -19.68 1.62
C GLU A 580 -7.45 -19.43 3.11
N THR A 581 -6.34 -19.10 3.76
CA THR A 581 -6.37 -18.33 5.00
C THR A 581 -6.73 -16.88 4.67
N PHE A 582 -8.01 -16.59 4.48
CA PHE A 582 -8.50 -15.22 4.50
C PHE A 582 -9.39 -15.02 5.73
N LEU A 583 -8.95 -14.10 6.59
CA LEU A 583 -9.67 -13.62 7.78
C LEU A 583 -11.16 -13.44 7.47
N GLY A 584 -12.01 -14.30 8.01
CA GLY A 584 -13.46 -14.16 7.98
C GLY A 584 -14.27 -15.35 7.48
N ARG A 585 -13.66 -16.48 7.04
CA ARG A 585 -14.39 -17.66 6.51
C ARG A 585 -14.21 -18.94 7.32
N ASP A 586 -13.66 -18.86 8.51
CA ASP A 586 -13.39 -20.02 9.39
C ASP A 586 -14.64 -20.67 10.02
N LEU A 587 -15.86 -20.19 9.68
CA LEU A 587 -17.08 -20.64 10.32
C LEU A 587 -17.87 -21.69 9.50
N GLY A 588 -17.27 -22.47 8.61
CA GLY A 588 -18.05 -23.45 7.89
C GLY A 588 -17.40 -24.40 6.88
N GLN A 589 -16.10 -24.37 6.66
CA GLN A 589 -15.47 -25.36 5.78
C GLN A 589 -14.95 -26.54 6.63
N GLY A 590 -15.64 -27.66 6.54
CA GLY A 590 -15.17 -28.93 7.11
C GLY A 590 -13.81 -29.29 6.53
N LYS A 591 -12.96 -29.91 7.34
CA LYS A 591 -11.56 -30.33 7.02
C LYS A 591 -11.45 -31.23 5.77
N GLY A 592 -12.54 -31.56 5.08
CA GLY A 592 -12.59 -32.44 3.92
C GLY A 592 -12.31 -33.92 4.26
N TYR A 593 -12.07 -34.25 5.53
CA TYR A 593 -11.82 -35.59 6.06
C TYR A 593 -12.39 -35.73 7.48
N SER A 594 -12.60 -36.98 7.92
CA SER A 594 -13.21 -37.27 9.22
C SER A 594 -12.29 -36.91 10.39
N GLU A 595 -12.85 -36.72 11.58
CA GLU A 595 -12.06 -36.52 12.81
C GLU A 595 -11.14 -37.72 13.13
N THR A 596 -11.52 -38.92 12.72
CA THR A 596 -10.67 -40.11 12.84
C THR A 596 -9.42 -39.98 11.98
N THR A 597 -9.59 -39.59 10.70
CA THR A 597 -8.47 -39.32 9.78
C THR A 597 -7.62 -38.14 10.27
N ALA A 598 -8.22 -37.10 10.85
CA ALA A 598 -7.46 -36.01 11.46
C ALA A 598 -6.55 -36.50 12.59
N ALA A 599 -7.08 -37.37 13.49
CA ALA A 599 -6.29 -37.93 14.57
C ALA A 599 -5.16 -38.85 14.05
N GLU A 600 -5.39 -39.56 12.95
CA GLU A 600 -4.38 -40.39 12.28
C GLU A 600 -3.28 -39.52 11.64
N ILE A 601 -3.64 -38.42 10.98
CA ILE A 601 -2.68 -37.45 10.42
C ILE A 601 -1.82 -36.84 11.54
N ASP A 602 -2.45 -36.42 12.66
CA ASP A 602 -1.74 -35.89 13.81
C ASP A 602 -0.79 -36.89 14.47
N GLY A 603 -1.19 -38.21 14.48
CA GLY A 603 -0.37 -39.28 14.95
C GLY A 603 0.86 -39.53 14.06
N GLU A 604 0.66 -39.70 12.75
CA GLU A 604 1.74 -39.85 11.76
C GLU A 604 2.71 -38.69 11.74
N MET A 605 2.18 -37.45 11.83
CA MET A 605 3.02 -36.24 11.88
C MET A 605 3.93 -36.24 13.11
N ARG A 606 3.40 -36.69 14.26
CA ARG A 606 4.21 -36.82 15.48
C ARG A 606 5.26 -37.93 15.31
N ASP A 607 4.88 -39.08 14.78
CA ASP A 607 5.79 -40.21 14.56
C ASP A 607 6.95 -39.82 13.65
N ILE A 608 6.70 -39.05 12.55
CA ILE A 608 7.76 -38.55 11.65
C ILE A 608 8.68 -37.57 12.37
N ILE A 609 8.13 -36.64 13.17
CA ILE A 609 8.95 -35.66 13.91
C ILE A 609 9.77 -36.33 14.99
N ASP A 610 9.21 -37.32 15.73
CA ASP A 610 9.89 -38.06 16.78
C ASP A 610 11.02 -38.90 16.19
N GLU A 611 10.80 -39.58 15.05
CA GLU A 611 11.84 -40.35 14.33
C GLU A 611 12.97 -39.43 13.85
N ALA A 612 12.63 -38.27 13.28
CA ALA A 612 13.60 -37.28 12.83
C ALA A 612 14.40 -36.69 14.02
N TYR A 613 13.72 -36.42 15.14
CA TYR A 613 14.34 -35.95 16.38
C TYR A 613 15.36 -36.95 16.92
N GLU A 614 15.00 -38.25 17.04
CA GLU A 614 15.88 -39.30 17.49
C GLU A 614 17.06 -39.53 16.53
N THR A 615 16.82 -39.45 15.22
CA THR A 615 17.87 -39.51 14.20
C THR A 615 18.86 -38.36 14.34
N CYS A 616 18.35 -37.12 14.50
CA CYS A 616 19.15 -35.94 14.75
C CYS A 616 19.97 -36.09 16.05
N ARG A 617 19.31 -36.50 17.14
CA ARG A 617 19.96 -36.71 18.46
C ARG A 617 21.10 -37.71 18.37
N ARG A 618 20.90 -38.84 17.71
CA ARG A 618 21.91 -39.85 17.47
C ARG A 618 23.09 -39.28 16.69
N THR A 619 22.83 -38.60 15.57
CA THR A 619 23.85 -37.97 14.71
C THR A 619 24.69 -36.96 15.48
N LEU A 620 24.07 -36.05 16.24
CA LEU A 620 24.78 -35.06 17.01
C LEU A 620 25.56 -35.67 18.20
N THR A 621 25.09 -36.77 18.81
CA THR A 621 25.79 -37.47 19.87
C THR A 621 27.02 -38.20 19.32
N GLU A 622 26.90 -38.85 18.17
CA GLU A 622 28.03 -39.53 17.51
C GLU A 622 29.11 -38.56 17.06
N HIS A 623 28.75 -37.33 16.77
CA HIS A 623 29.65 -36.28 16.26
C HIS A 623 29.77 -35.08 17.19
N ILE A 624 29.70 -35.32 18.50
CA ILE A 624 29.67 -34.26 19.52
C ILE A 624 30.97 -33.42 19.55
N ASP A 625 32.12 -34.03 19.25
CA ASP A 625 33.39 -33.33 19.16
C ASP A 625 33.43 -32.28 18.06
N GLN A 626 32.83 -32.61 16.90
CA GLN A 626 32.69 -31.68 15.78
C GLN A 626 31.68 -30.55 16.09
N LEU A 627 30.58 -30.86 16.79
CA LEU A 627 29.65 -29.88 17.30
C LEU A 627 30.35 -28.87 18.22
N HIS A 628 31.17 -29.33 19.16
CA HIS A 628 31.93 -28.47 20.04
C HIS A 628 32.98 -27.62 19.29
N ALA A 629 33.71 -28.24 18.34
CA ALA A 629 34.70 -27.53 17.54
C ALA A 629 34.06 -26.42 16.69
N LEU A 630 32.91 -26.71 16.07
CA LEU A 630 32.20 -25.76 15.25
C LEU A 630 31.61 -24.62 16.09
N ALA A 631 30.95 -24.91 17.20
CA ALA A 631 30.41 -23.89 18.11
C ALA A 631 31.50 -22.99 18.65
N LYS A 632 32.65 -23.54 19.03
CA LYS A 632 33.82 -22.79 19.48
C LYS A 632 34.31 -21.84 18.38
N ALA A 633 34.48 -22.33 17.16
CA ALA A 633 34.90 -21.51 16.03
C ALA A 633 33.89 -20.38 15.72
N LEU A 634 32.59 -20.65 15.85
CA LEU A 634 31.53 -19.63 15.70
C LEU A 634 31.59 -18.57 16.81
N MET A 635 31.83 -18.96 18.05
CA MET A 635 32.02 -17.99 19.14
C MET A 635 33.24 -17.08 18.96
N GLU A 636 34.30 -17.60 18.32
CA GLU A 636 35.52 -16.86 18.05
C GLU A 636 35.43 -15.96 16.83
N ARG A 637 34.84 -16.47 15.73
CA ARG A 637 34.86 -15.82 14.40
C ARG A 637 33.52 -15.19 13.99
N GLU A 638 32.45 -15.53 14.68
CA GLU A 638 31.06 -15.09 14.45
C GLU A 638 30.45 -15.52 13.10
N LYS A 639 31.30 -15.81 12.11
CA LYS A 639 30.93 -16.23 10.76
C LYS A 639 31.93 -17.25 10.23
N LEU A 640 31.44 -18.31 9.59
CA LEU A 640 32.24 -19.33 8.94
C LEU A 640 31.72 -19.55 7.51
N ASN A 641 32.64 -19.59 6.55
CA ASN A 641 32.34 -19.94 5.18
C ASN A 641 32.45 -21.46 4.94
N GLU A 642 32.04 -21.91 3.77
CA GLU A 642 32.05 -23.32 3.37
C GLU A 642 33.40 -24.02 3.56
N GLN A 643 34.50 -23.36 3.19
CA GLN A 643 35.85 -23.93 3.31
C GLN A 643 36.27 -24.11 4.78
N GLN A 644 36.01 -23.13 5.61
CA GLN A 644 36.28 -23.16 7.06
C GLN A 644 35.44 -24.23 7.73
N PHE A 645 34.16 -24.33 7.38
CA PHE A 645 33.24 -25.35 7.86
C PHE A 645 33.77 -26.76 7.50
N ASN A 646 34.07 -27.00 6.24
CA ASN A 646 34.59 -28.29 5.77
C ASN A 646 35.91 -28.68 6.41
N THR A 647 36.78 -27.69 6.69
CA THR A 647 38.06 -27.92 7.41
C THR A 647 37.81 -28.41 8.83
N ILE A 648 36.87 -27.81 9.55
CA ILE A 648 36.52 -28.24 10.91
C ILE A 648 35.90 -29.64 10.89
N MET A 649 34.98 -29.90 9.95
CA MET A 649 34.31 -31.19 9.81
C MET A 649 35.29 -32.32 9.48
N ALA A 650 36.39 -32.01 8.78
CA ALA A 650 37.46 -32.94 8.50
C ALA A 650 38.48 -33.10 9.70
N GLY A 651 38.22 -32.45 10.84
CA GLY A 651 39.11 -32.50 12.00
C GLY A 651 40.33 -31.58 11.90
N GLY A 652 40.35 -30.66 10.93
CA GLY A 652 41.44 -29.68 10.76
C GLY A 652 41.26 -28.48 11.71
N THR A 653 42.37 -27.75 11.90
CA THR A 653 42.38 -26.50 12.67
C THR A 653 42.37 -25.31 11.72
N LEU A 654 41.57 -24.30 12.03
CA LEU A 654 41.54 -23.04 11.25
C LEU A 654 42.81 -22.22 11.56
N PRO A 655 43.35 -21.48 10.55
CA PRO A 655 44.43 -20.52 10.79
C PRO A 655 44.00 -19.47 11.83
N PRO A 656 44.94 -18.89 12.60
CA PRO A 656 44.60 -17.79 13.50
C PRO A 656 43.90 -16.64 12.78
N LEU A 657 43.03 -15.91 13.49
CA LEU A 657 42.47 -14.65 12.94
C LEU A 657 43.66 -13.70 12.71
N GLU A 658 43.96 -13.38 11.44
CA GLU A 658 44.87 -12.27 11.15
C GLU A 658 44.14 -10.99 11.53
N ASP A 659 44.79 -10.17 12.39
CA ASP A 659 44.30 -8.83 12.73
C ASP A 659 44.24 -7.99 11.42
N VAL A 660 43.07 -7.89 10.84
CA VAL A 660 42.82 -7.13 9.58
C VAL A 660 43.06 -5.64 9.80
N ASP A 661 43.19 -5.18 11.05
CA ASP A 661 43.46 -3.77 11.39
C ASP A 661 44.94 -3.37 11.27
N ALA A 662 45.84 -4.30 10.94
CA ALA A 662 47.29 -4.04 10.96
C ALA A 662 47.94 -3.80 9.58
N LYS A 663 47.23 -3.81 8.47
CA LYS A 663 47.81 -3.50 7.13
C LYS A 663 46.93 -2.59 6.28
N GLN A 664 46.83 -1.33 6.67
CA GLN A 664 46.80 -0.26 5.68
C GLN A 664 48.29 0.10 5.40
N PRO A 665 48.83 -0.13 4.20
CA PRO A 665 50.09 0.49 3.84
C PRO A 665 49.84 2.00 3.78
N GLU A 666 50.52 2.73 4.69
CA GLU A 666 50.73 4.16 4.55
C GLU A 666 51.28 4.44 3.15
N GLN A 667 50.40 4.80 2.22
CA GLN A 667 50.83 5.45 1.00
C GLN A 667 51.31 6.83 1.43
N THR A 668 52.64 6.96 1.47
CA THR A 668 53.39 8.21 1.60
C THR A 668 52.85 9.18 0.53
N VAL A 669 52.03 10.11 1.00
CA VAL A 669 51.60 11.24 0.16
C VAL A 669 52.82 12.15 0.02
N GLN A 670 53.48 12.15 -1.13
CA GLN A 670 54.42 13.21 -1.50
C GLN A 670 53.62 14.52 -1.64
N PRO A 671 54.06 15.62 -1.01
CA PRO A 671 53.38 16.90 -1.11
C PRO A 671 53.45 17.43 -2.52
N ALA A 672 52.28 17.64 -3.13
CA ALA A 672 52.16 18.32 -4.39
C ALA A 672 52.62 19.78 -4.25
N GLN A 673 53.52 20.18 -5.18
CA GLN A 673 53.94 21.57 -5.32
C GLN A 673 52.76 22.47 -5.75
N PRO A 674 52.72 23.73 -5.34
CA PRO A 674 51.63 24.66 -5.64
C PRO A 674 51.69 25.10 -7.10
N VAL A 675 50.62 24.93 -7.84
CA VAL A 675 50.41 25.56 -9.15
C VAL A 675 49.80 26.94 -8.93
N GLU A 676 50.52 27.95 -9.42
CA GLU A 676 50.13 29.34 -9.43
C GLU A 676 48.82 29.58 -10.20
N THR A 677 47.96 30.33 -9.59
CA THR A 677 46.79 30.98 -10.21
C THR A 677 47.23 32.02 -11.27
N ALA A 678 46.69 31.92 -12.46
CA ALA A 678 46.61 33.04 -13.40
C ALA A 678 45.14 33.21 -13.85
N GLU A 679 44.54 34.22 -13.31
CA GLU A 679 43.34 34.93 -13.82
C GLU A 679 43.68 35.65 -15.13
N LYS A 680 42.78 35.60 -16.11
CA LYS A 680 42.24 36.70 -16.93
C LYS A 680 41.45 36.11 -18.07
N ALA A 681 40.17 36.30 -18.13
CA ALA A 681 39.33 37.33 -18.72
C ALA A 681 39.60 37.65 -20.19
N GLU A 682 38.57 37.57 -20.90
CA GLU A 682 38.04 38.37 -22.04
C GLU A 682 37.68 37.58 -23.29
N THR A 683 36.41 37.51 -23.50
CA THR A 683 35.54 38.15 -24.51
C THR A 683 35.79 37.84 -25.98
N ALA A 684 34.75 37.32 -26.55
CA ALA A 684 34.05 37.79 -27.75
C ALA A 684 34.60 37.55 -29.14
N GLU A 685 33.71 37.08 -29.92
CA GLU A 685 33.31 37.53 -31.27
C GLU A 685 33.83 36.75 -32.50
N HIS A 686 32.82 36.29 -33.17
CA HIS A 686 32.56 36.31 -34.63
C HIS A 686 33.33 35.50 -35.66
N ALA A 687 32.51 34.73 -36.31
CA ALA A 687 32.24 34.79 -37.77
C ALA A 687 33.16 34.03 -38.72
N GLU A 688 32.55 33.04 -39.37
CA GLU A 688 32.21 33.05 -40.80
C GLU A 688 33.28 32.65 -41.80
N GLN A 689 32.80 31.89 -42.77
CA GLN A 689 33.31 31.62 -44.13
C GLN A 689 34.29 30.46 -44.27
N ALA A 690 33.87 29.36 -44.86
CA ALA A 690 33.46 29.11 -46.26
C ALA A 690 34.60 28.66 -47.19
N GLU A 691 34.28 27.62 -47.96
CA GLU A 691 34.84 27.28 -49.26
C GLU A 691 36.26 26.66 -49.26
N THR A 692 36.55 25.63 -49.97
CA THR A 692 36.22 25.03 -51.25
C THR A 692 37.05 23.75 -51.47
N ALA A 693 36.40 22.79 -52.08
CA ALA A 693 36.80 21.94 -53.22
C ALA A 693 38.18 21.23 -53.21
N GLU A 694 38.18 19.93 -53.40
CA GLU A 694 38.51 19.26 -54.69
C GLU A 694 38.54 17.73 -54.50
N GLN A 695 37.75 17.07 -55.29
CA GLN A 695 37.98 15.70 -55.78
C GLN A 695 39.03 15.81 -56.95
N PRO A 696 39.68 14.74 -57.48
CA PRO A 696 38.98 13.58 -58.01
C PRO A 696 39.77 12.25 -58.15
N THR A 697 39.04 11.25 -58.69
CA THR A 697 39.44 10.08 -59.55
C THR A 697 40.14 8.93 -58.83
N GLY A 698 39.86 7.73 -59.03
CA GLY A 698 39.04 6.93 -59.95
C GLY A 698 39.63 5.53 -60.01
N GLN A 699 38.81 4.51 -60.04
CA GLN A 699 38.84 3.34 -60.89
C GLN A 699 38.25 2.10 -60.27
N GLN A 700 37.13 1.72 -60.80
CA GLN A 700 36.64 0.34 -60.94
C GLN A 700 37.27 -0.25 -62.19
N PRO A 701 37.04 -1.52 -62.61
CA PRO A 701 36.41 -2.70 -62.03
C PRO A 701 37.18 -4.01 -62.36
N GLU A 702 36.72 -5.16 -61.78
CA GLU A 702 36.71 -6.44 -62.60
C GLU A 702 35.88 -7.52 -61.85
N GLN A 703 34.98 -7.99 -62.43
CA GLN A 703 34.10 -9.03 -62.87
C GLN A 703 34.42 -10.44 -62.32
N ALA A 704 33.30 -11.07 -62.05
CA ALA A 704 32.98 -12.46 -61.69
C ALA A 704 33.61 -13.53 -62.68
N PRO A 705 33.48 -14.82 -62.29
CA PRO A 705 32.38 -15.62 -62.79
C PRO A 705 31.80 -16.70 -61.81
N ALA A 706 30.53 -16.93 -61.98
CA ALA A 706 29.86 -18.21 -61.76
C ALA A 706 29.90 -18.94 -63.16
N PRO A 707 29.35 -20.19 -63.35
CA PRO A 707 28.70 -21.15 -62.45
C PRO A 707 29.13 -22.62 -62.66
N GLU A 708 28.60 -23.62 -61.91
CA GLU A 708 28.13 -24.88 -62.55
C GLU A 708 27.25 -25.70 -61.62
N GLN A 709 26.18 -26.13 -62.22
CA GLN A 709 25.19 -27.08 -61.74
C GLN A 709 25.76 -28.48 -61.68
N ASP A 710 25.27 -29.31 -60.77
CA ASP A 710 24.76 -30.64 -61.10
C ASP A 710 23.92 -31.24 -59.94
N ALA A 711 22.70 -31.56 -60.25
CA ALA A 711 21.90 -32.62 -59.65
C ALA A 711 22.01 -33.85 -60.62
N PRO A 712 21.42 -35.06 -60.37
CA PRO A 712 20.49 -35.51 -59.34
C PRO A 712 20.76 -36.97 -58.84
N GLU A 713 19.71 -37.56 -58.22
CA GLU A 713 19.27 -38.97 -58.00
C GLU A 713 19.22 -39.35 -56.49
N ALA A 714 18.10 -39.54 -55.94
CA ALA A 714 16.99 -40.49 -55.99
C ALA A 714 17.25 -41.81 -55.25
N THR A 715 16.21 -42.21 -54.50
CA THR A 715 15.83 -43.52 -53.89
C THR A 715 16.55 -43.88 -52.55
N GLU A 716 15.84 -44.14 -51.44
CA GLU A 716 14.64 -44.89 -51.03
C GLU A 716 13.88 -44.28 -49.84
#